data_59e7ae09d4571da4a8c5ca619d8319b2
#
_entry.id   59e7ae09d4571da4a8c5ca619d8319b2
#
_cell.length_a   1.000
_cell.length_b   1.000
_cell.length_c   1.000
_cell.angle_alpha   90.00
_cell.angle_beta   90.00
_cell.angle_gamma   90.00
#
_symmetry.space_group_name_H-M   'P 1'
#
loop_
_entity.id
_entity.type
_entity.pdbx_description
1 polymer ?
#
loop_
_entity_poly.entity_id
_entity_poly.type
_entity_poly.pdbx_seq_one_letter_code
_entity_poly.pdbx_strand_id
1 'polypeptide(L)'
;MKLFFKHLFRSIKRRPTQPFILIFTLALAVAISVSAINLKSTLIDEERLADEEENGSADLVISLNSSSASRFMFTSEVKEILGTDTRCAGYYEVIAKTEEGGGAIFGAAVDFSEINDIFTFEFTEYSGVSTDTVSSSAFITEDFANENSLSLGDNVSLSIFGEEKAYTVAGISRKPFIKSYEFMVDVGGVMRLIAKDSIFASVLGSDFKPSSKILVDLAEGESPREAMANLSKSESFADKTVSAVTTRSEESVNFLKNLVDSAIILACILAAAVAFSCLFILASERSEENESFVIAGARSVTLNIMQYAEITLYWIFGSSLGVFLLFPLNIFLNSYIGFKFTSIKFDVATFSLGSLIILSVSLFTATVFILTRGRKSKHGIGVIPIITVISAATVLYVLLFLLPGGSRLVPGVLLMVLILLSAFLVTKPILRYTVSLLSKLSEKRLDCGKQNPSLHYALKNTYSVSALHNVSRLITLSVAVVLSVFTFVVSAHGNIAVSKRIFDNDYIVMGGTSRCYVKLLETEEVESVSRAYISFADHENGLYTNMISVDDISVFSEYINVTKAPTGNGAIISKGQAIMLSLEIGNTFKINENEFVVENIIDSGLILVIFDCESLGMDYNTFIPSAKAGTSDTDFIGGITSALSEEVATFVSTSDILDSRVSLMSLFIKCGNVLLPSVILLAFIGILDTLAESYRTRKKEFSLYSAAGMSERSIRKMKLSEILLSVIFGFTFGLLVYILLIPVLKAIMFSMGFDAIENLLNYFRIN
;
A
#
# COMPACT_ATOMS: atom_id res chain seq x y z
N MET A 1 -30.25 -38.83 -4.99
CA MET A 1 -29.96 -37.66 -5.84
C MET A 1 -31.21 -36.98 -6.39
N LYS A 2 -32.10 -37.69 -7.15
CA LYS A 2 -33.34 -37.10 -7.73
C LYS A 2 -34.27 -36.44 -6.70
N LEU A 3 -34.47 -37.08 -5.53
CA LEU A 3 -35.25 -36.53 -4.40
C LEU A 3 -34.59 -35.28 -3.77
N PHE A 4 -33.26 -35.24 -3.67
CA PHE A 4 -32.52 -34.11 -3.17
C PHE A 4 -32.71 -32.86 -4.05
N PHE A 5 -32.46 -32.98 -5.35
CA PHE A 5 -32.66 -31.84 -6.25
C PHE A 5 -34.12 -31.36 -6.24
N LYS A 6 -35.10 -32.30 -6.19
CA LYS A 6 -36.52 -31.93 -6.08
C LYS A 6 -36.82 -31.20 -4.77
N HIS A 7 -36.19 -31.59 -3.67
CA HIS A 7 -36.33 -30.91 -2.37
C HIS A 7 -35.66 -29.51 -2.41
N LEU A 8 -34.43 -29.44 -2.91
CA LEU A 8 -33.68 -28.18 -3.04
C LEU A 8 -34.47 -27.18 -3.89
N PHE A 9 -34.92 -27.55 -5.09
CA PHE A 9 -35.75 -26.70 -5.94
C PHE A 9 -37.06 -26.28 -5.29
N ARG A 10 -37.70 -27.13 -4.54
CA ARG A 10 -38.89 -26.77 -3.78
C ARG A 10 -38.58 -25.81 -2.64
N SER A 11 -37.46 -25.97 -1.95
CA SER A 11 -37.01 -25.10 -0.89
C SER A 11 -36.69 -23.71 -1.46
N ILE A 12 -35.95 -23.63 -2.57
CA ILE A 12 -35.65 -22.35 -3.27
C ILE A 12 -36.95 -21.67 -3.72
N LYS A 13 -37.90 -22.41 -4.29
CA LYS A 13 -39.20 -21.86 -4.72
C LYS A 13 -40.05 -21.34 -3.56
N ARG A 14 -39.97 -22.01 -2.39
CA ARG A 14 -40.72 -21.59 -1.18
C ARG A 14 -40.12 -20.39 -0.49
N ARG A 15 -38.78 -20.22 -0.54
CA ARG A 15 -38.01 -19.15 0.12
C ARG A 15 -36.97 -18.55 -0.84
N PRO A 16 -37.38 -17.86 -1.91
CA PRO A 16 -36.43 -17.42 -2.96
C PRO A 16 -35.45 -16.37 -2.50
N THR A 17 -35.78 -15.57 -1.50
CA THR A 17 -34.93 -14.49 -1.01
C THR A 17 -33.65 -14.98 -0.34
N GLN A 18 -33.71 -16.07 0.43
CA GLN A 18 -32.56 -16.61 1.18
C GLN A 18 -31.43 -17.13 0.29
N PRO A 19 -31.67 -18.06 -0.68
CA PRO A 19 -30.61 -18.47 -1.60
C PRO A 19 -30.11 -17.31 -2.49
N PHE A 20 -31.00 -16.38 -2.85
CA PHE A 20 -30.59 -15.23 -3.66
C PHE A 20 -29.58 -14.34 -2.93
N ILE A 21 -29.84 -13.96 -1.66
CA ILE A 21 -28.93 -13.13 -0.88
C ILE A 21 -27.63 -13.87 -0.60
N LEU A 22 -27.69 -15.18 -0.31
CA LEU A 22 -26.50 -15.99 -0.10
C LEU A 22 -25.63 -16.07 -1.37
N ILE A 23 -26.26 -16.34 -2.53
CA ILE A 23 -25.56 -16.37 -3.82
C ILE A 23 -24.92 -14.99 -4.09
N PHE A 24 -25.66 -13.90 -3.81
CA PHE A 24 -25.13 -12.53 -3.97
C PHE A 24 -23.97 -12.23 -3.02
N THR A 25 -24.06 -12.67 -1.77
CA THR A 25 -22.95 -12.54 -0.78
C THR A 25 -21.71 -13.31 -1.23
N LEU A 26 -21.87 -14.54 -1.72
CA LEU A 26 -20.78 -15.34 -2.26
C LEU A 26 -20.21 -14.71 -3.54
N ALA A 27 -21.06 -14.18 -4.40
CA ALA A 27 -20.65 -13.48 -5.62
C ALA A 27 -19.79 -12.25 -5.30
N LEU A 28 -20.22 -11.45 -4.33
CA LEU A 28 -19.46 -10.27 -3.88
C LEU A 28 -18.15 -10.68 -3.21
N ALA A 29 -18.14 -11.73 -2.40
CA ALA A 29 -16.92 -12.25 -1.78
C ALA A 29 -15.90 -12.75 -2.84
N VAL A 30 -16.37 -13.45 -3.88
CA VAL A 30 -15.54 -13.88 -5.01
C VAL A 30 -15.03 -12.65 -5.77
N ALA A 31 -15.90 -11.70 -6.10
CA ALA A 31 -15.52 -10.49 -6.82
C ALA A 31 -14.45 -9.69 -6.09
N ILE A 32 -14.61 -9.46 -4.77
CA ILE A 32 -13.61 -8.75 -3.94
C ILE A 32 -12.29 -9.52 -3.91
N SER A 33 -12.32 -10.84 -3.69
CA SER A 33 -11.09 -11.65 -3.62
C SER A 33 -10.34 -11.68 -4.95
N VAL A 34 -11.04 -11.80 -6.07
CA VAL A 34 -10.46 -11.82 -7.42
C VAL A 34 -9.92 -10.43 -7.77
N SER A 35 -10.68 -9.36 -7.49
CA SER A 35 -10.19 -7.98 -7.75
C SER A 35 -8.97 -7.66 -6.92
N ALA A 36 -8.90 -8.11 -5.66
CA ALA A 36 -7.72 -7.93 -4.83
C ALA A 36 -6.48 -8.65 -5.39
N ILE A 37 -6.65 -9.87 -5.90
CA ILE A 37 -5.55 -10.64 -6.51
C ILE A 37 -5.10 -10.02 -7.84
N ASN A 38 -6.04 -9.62 -8.72
CA ASN A 38 -5.74 -8.95 -9.98
C ASN A 38 -5.02 -7.61 -9.76
N LEU A 39 -5.41 -6.90 -8.71
CA LEU A 39 -4.82 -5.61 -8.36
C LEU A 39 -3.32 -5.71 -8.12
N LYS A 40 -2.84 -6.84 -7.56
CA LYS A 40 -1.41 -7.07 -7.32
C LYS A 40 -0.59 -7.00 -8.61
N SER A 41 -0.97 -7.80 -9.61
CA SER A 41 -0.25 -7.83 -10.89
C SER A 41 -0.30 -6.46 -11.57
N THR A 42 -1.47 -5.81 -11.52
CA THR A 42 -1.65 -4.48 -12.09
C THR A 42 -0.80 -3.42 -11.40
N LEU A 43 -0.69 -3.45 -10.06
CA LEU A 43 0.16 -2.51 -9.31
C LEU A 43 1.64 -2.71 -9.62
N ILE A 44 2.10 -3.97 -9.70
CA ILE A 44 3.49 -4.28 -10.05
C ILE A 44 3.79 -3.87 -11.50
N ASP A 45 2.86 -4.12 -12.42
CA ASP A 45 3.01 -3.73 -13.83
C ASP A 45 2.97 -2.20 -13.99
N GLU A 46 2.11 -1.49 -13.26
CA GLU A 46 2.05 -0.02 -13.26
C GLU A 46 3.37 0.59 -12.81
N GLU A 47 3.91 0.09 -11.71
CA GLU A 47 5.16 0.59 -11.17
C GLU A 47 6.34 0.29 -12.10
N ARG A 48 6.37 -0.93 -12.66
CA ARG A 48 7.40 -1.27 -13.63
C ARG A 48 7.37 -0.36 -14.86
N LEU A 49 6.17 -0.05 -15.36
CA LEU A 49 6.02 0.82 -16.52
C LEU A 49 6.31 2.28 -16.17
N ALA A 50 5.98 2.74 -14.96
CA ALA A 50 6.37 4.06 -14.48
C ALA A 50 7.90 4.19 -14.37
N ASP A 51 8.55 3.15 -13.85
CA ASP A 51 10.01 3.09 -13.77
C ASP A 51 10.67 3.01 -15.14
N GLU A 52 10.11 2.22 -16.07
CA GLU A 52 10.56 2.18 -17.46
C GLU A 52 10.39 3.53 -18.17
N GLU A 53 9.37 4.32 -17.82
CA GLU A 53 9.22 5.69 -18.31
C GLU A 53 10.27 6.62 -17.72
N GLU A 54 10.61 6.48 -16.44
CA GLU A 54 11.57 7.35 -15.74
C GLU A 54 13.03 7.01 -16.03
N ASN A 55 13.39 5.74 -15.98
CA ASN A 55 14.78 5.24 -16.05
C ASN A 55 15.08 4.38 -17.27
N GLY A 56 14.12 4.20 -18.18
CA GLY A 56 14.28 3.32 -19.34
C GLY A 56 14.52 1.87 -18.93
N SER A 57 15.49 1.20 -19.58
CA SER A 57 15.92 -0.16 -19.25
C SER A 57 17.01 -0.22 -18.16
N ALA A 58 17.42 0.91 -17.56
CA ALA A 58 18.54 0.96 -16.63
C ALA A 58 18.30 0.19 -15.31
N ASP A 59 19.33 -0.48 -14.82
CA ASP A 59 19.39 -1.14 -13.52
C ASP A 59 20.08 -0.29 -12.46
N LEU A 60 21.04 0.58 -12.88
CA LEU A 60 21.80 1.46 -12.00
C LEU A 60 21.78 2.90 -12.50
N VAL A 61 21.88 3.80 -11.54
CA VAL A 61 22.07 5.25 -11.78
C VAL A 61 23.33 5.70 -11.06
N ILE A 62 24.24 6.34 -11.79
CA ILE A 62 25.43 6.97 -11.26
C ILE A 62 25.23 8.47 -11.32
N SER A 63 25.42 9.17 -10.20
CA SER A 63 25.23 10.62 -10.10
C SER A 63 26.39 11.30 -9.39
N LEU A 64 26.58 12.59 -9.67
CA LEU A 64 27.53 13.43 -8.96
C LEU A 64 27.05 13.66 -7.51
N ASN A 65 28.03 13.86 -6.61
CA ASN A 65 27.77 14.29 -5.25
C ASN A 65 28.62 15.53 -4.90
N SER A 66 28.52 16.04 -3.68
CA SER A 66 29.20 17.26 -3.24
C SER A 66 30.73 17.15 -3.24
N SER A 67 31.29 15.96 -3.11
CA SER A 67 32.73 15.71 -3.11
C SER A 67 33.31 15.39 -4.47
N SER A 68 32.44 15.25 -5.49
CA SER A 68 32.88 14.89 -6.83
C SER A 68 33.94 15.88 -7.32
N ALA A 69 35.19 15.42 -7.46
CA ALA A 69 36.32 16.22 -7.93
C ALA A 69 36.13 16.66 -9.37
N SER A 70 35.47 15.89 -10.17
CA SER A 70 35.12 16.15 -11.57
C SER A 70 33.60 16.39 -11.69
N ARG A 71 33.25 17.41 -12.50
CA ARG A 71 31.85 17.64 -12.93
C ARG A 71 31.40 16.72 -14.05
N PHE A 72 32.30 15.91 -14.53
CA PHE A 72 32.11 15.10 -15.72
C PHE A 72 32.32 13.65 -15.39
N MET A 73 31.41 12.83 -15.91
CA MET A 73 31.52 11.37 -15.97
C MET A 73 31.41 10.93 -17.41
N PHE A 74 31.99 9.79 -17.73
CA PHE A 74 31.96 9.25 -19.09
C PHE A 74 31.41 7.84 -19.08
N THR A 75 30.51 7.55 -20.00
CA THR A 75 29.94 6.21 -20.20
C THR A 75 31.00 5.17 -20.56
N SER A 76 32.08 5.59 -21.26
CA SER A 76 33.20 4.75 -21.58
C SER A 76 33.92 4.17 -20.35
N GLU A 77 34.05 4.94 -19.26
CA GLU A 77 34.67 4.46 -18.01
C GLU A 77 33.81 3.39 -17.32
N VAL A 78 32.49 3.51 -17.40
CA VAL A 78 31.56 2.48 -16.88
C VAL A 78 31.70 1.19 -17.66
N LYS A 79 31.75 1.28 -19.01
CA LYS A 79 31.94 0.13 -19.90
C LYS A 79 33.27 -0.55 -19.70
N GLU A 80 34.33 0.18 -19.33
CA GLU A 80 35.65 -0.37 -18.99
C GLU A 80 35.64 -1.23 -17.72
N ILE A 81 34.83 -0.82 -16.71
CA ILE A 81 34.73 -1.51 -15.41
C ILE A 81 33.79 -2.68 -15.45
N LEU A 82 32.61 -2.50 -16.05
CA LEU A 82 31.53 -3.51 -16.04
C LEU A 82 31.52 -4.41 -17.26
N GLY A 83 32.24 -4.04 -18.36
CA GLY A 83 32.30 -4.79 -19.60
C GLY A 83 31.59 -4.11 -20.77
N THR A 84 31.99 -4.51 -21.99
CA THR A 84 31.51 -3.90 -23.24
C THR A 84 30.05 -4.24 -23.58
N ASP A 85 29.51 -5.29 -22.98
CA ASP A 85 28.11 -5.71 -23.19
C ASP A 85 27.11 -4.93 -22.38
N THR A 86 27.59 -4.12 -21.40
CA THR A 86 26.78 -3.20 -20.59
C THR A 86 26.33 -2.01 -21.42
N ARG A 87 25.03 -1.72 -21.44
CA ARG A 87 24.49 -0.53 -22.10
C ARG A 87 24.53 0.63 -21.14
N CYS A 88 25.00 1.78 -21.59
CA CYS A 88 25.09 2.97 -20.77
C CYS A 88 24.61 4.18 -21.55
N ALA A 89 23.87 5.04 -20.91
CA ALA A 89 23.47 6.34 -21.46
C ALA A 89 23.75 7.45 -20.46
N GLY A 90 24.54 8.43 -20.89
CA GLY A 90 24.86 9.60 -20.10
C GLY A 90 23.97 10.78 -20.45
N TYR A 91 23.62 11.59 -19.44
CA TYR A 91 22.90 12.83 -19.66
C TYR A 91 23.27 13.89 -18.63
N TYR A 92 23.01 15.16 -19.01
CA TYR A 92 23.02 16.30 -18.12
C TYR A 92 21.60 16.77 -17.83
N GLU A 93 21.25 16.97 -16.57
CA GLU A 93 20.05 17.71 -16.21
C GLU A 93 20.31 19.21 -16.46
N VAL A 94 19.46 19.82 -17.26
CA VAL A 94 19.57 21.23 -17.63
C VAL A 94 18.30 21.97 -17.26
N ILE A 95 18.47 23.16 -16.71
CA ILE A 95 17.38 24.08 -16.45
C ILE A 95 17.49 25.18 -17.50
N ALA A 96 16.42 25.38 -18.25
CA ALA A 96 16.34 26.42 -19.26
C ALA A 96 15.29 27.47 -18.89
N LYS A 97 15.45 28.69 -19.43
CA LYS A 97 14.44 29.75 -19.40
C LYS A 97 14.01 30.07 -20.84
N THR A 98 12.73 30.36 -21.02
CA THR A 98 12.21 30.85 -22.30
C THR A 98 12.20 32.39 -22.31
N GLU A 99 12.36 33.01 -23.49
CA GLU A 99 12.43 34.48 -23.67
C GLU A 99 11.18 35.23 -23.18
N GLU A 100 10.02 34.62 -23.21
CA GLU A 100 8.72 35.26 -22.94
C GLU A 100 8.35 35.38 -21.44
N GLY A 101 9.32 35.31 -20.53
CA GLY A 101 9.09 35.49 -19.08
C GLY A 101 8.41 34.27 -18.43
N GLY A 102 8.49 33.12 -19.08
CA GLY A 102 8.06 31.85 -18.55
C GLY A 102 8.94 31.39 -17.40
N GLY A 103 8.40 30.52 -16.54
CA GLY A 103 9.13 29.84 -15.47
C GLY A 103 10.34 29.07 -16.00
N ALA A 104 11.13 28.55 -15.09
CA ALA A 104 12.20 27.62 -15.43
C ALA A 104 11.59 26.29 -15.93
N ILE A 105 12.12 25.77 -17.00
CA ILE A 105 11.75 24.48 -17.59
C ILE A 105 12.89 23.48 -17.41
N PHE A 106 12.54 22.25 -17.14
CA PHE A 106 13.49 21.17 -16.90
C PHE A 106 13.69 20.34 -18.15
N GLY A 107 14.92 20.01 -18.47
CA GLY A 107 15.27 19.22 -19.62
C GLY A 107 16.54 18.40 -19.43
N ALA A 108 16.90 17.63 -20.44
CA ALA A 108 18.12 16.87 -20.48
C ALA A 108 18.95 17.17 -21.71
N ALA A 109 20.26 17.32 -21.53
CA ALA A 109 21.22 17.28 -22.59
C ALA A 109 21.77 15.84 -22.71
N VAL A 110 21.51 15.17 -23.82
CA VAL A 110 21.74 13.73 -24.01
C VAL A 110 22.66 13.45 -25.19
N ASP A 111 23.30 12.30 -25.19
CA ASP A 111 23.81 11.71 -26.43
C ASP A 111 22.73 10.85 -27.09
N PHE A 112 22.19 11.36 -28.20
CA PHE A 112 21.14 10.64 -28.93
C PHE A 112 21.57 9.28 -29.50
N SER A 113 22.87 9.00 -29.58
CA SER A 113 23.38 7.69 -30.01
C SER A 113 23.31 6.63 -28.90
N GLU A 114 23.47 7.05 -27.63
CA GLU A 114 23.47 6.15 -26.47
C GLU A 114 22.09 6.08 -25.79
N ILE A 115 21.35 7.19 -25.77
CA ILE A 115 20.09 7.26 -25.03
C ILE A 115 19.02 6.29 -25.58
N ASN A 116 19.03 6.06 -26.88
CA ASN A 116 18.11 5.12 -27.54
C ASN A 116 18.37 3.64 -27.19
N ASP A 117 19.55 3.32 -26.64
CA ASP A 117 19.87 1.97 -26.15
C ASP A 117 19.14 1.67 -24.81
N ILE A 118 18.77 2.73 -24.07
CA ILE A 118 18.13 2.66 -22.76
C ILE A 118 16.64 3.04 -22.83
N PHE A 119 16.28 4.06 -23.63
CA PHE A 119 14.91 4.55 -23.77
C PHE A 119 14.32 4.28 -25.14
N THR A 120 13.02 4.00 -25.17
CA THR A 120 12.22 3.97 -26.39
C THR A 120 11.27 5.17 -26.39
N PHE A 121 11.53 6.17 -27.23
CA PHE A 121 10.70 7.37 -27.32
C PHE A 121 9.54 7.20 -28.32
N GLU A 122 8.36 7.66 -27.94
CA GLU A 122 7.16 7.67 -28.78
C GLU A 122 6.90 9.09 -29.28
N PHE A 123 7.37 9.41 -30.50
CA PHE A 123 7.14 10.70 -31.12
C PHE A 123 5.78 10.75 -31.81
N THR A 124 5.01 11.83 -31.57
CA THR A 124 3.78 12.14 -32.33
C THR A 124 4.16 12.68 -33.71
N GLU A 125 5.18 13.55 -33.76
CA GLU A 125 5.73 14.14 -34.95
C GLU A 125 7.26 14.06 -34.90
N TYR A 126 7.92 13.68 -36.00
CA TYR A 126 9.37 13.54 -36.08
C TYR A 126 9.88 13.88 -37.48
N SER A 127 10.82 14.83 -37.59
CA SER A 127 11.36 15.26 -38.88
C SER A 127 12.60 14.50 -39.34
N GLY A 128 13.15 13.63 -38.46
CA GLY A 128 14.47 13.04 -38.67
C GLY A 128 15.60 14.05 -38.40
N VAL A 129 16.62 13.63 -37.68
CA VAL A 129 17.78 14.47 -37.36
C VAL A 129 19.02 13.89 -38.02
N SER A 130 19.71 14.71 -38.85
CA SER A 130 20.99 14.32 -39.39
C SER A 130 22.12 14.68 -38.40
N THR A 131 23.26 13.99 -38.50
CA THR A 131 24.45 14.27 -37.68
C THR A 131 24.91 15.73 -37.69
N ASP A 132 24.63 16.45 -38.78
CA ASP A 132 25.01 17.86 -38.93
C ASP A 132 24.06 18.82 -38.22
N THR A 133 22.80 18.44 -37.99
CA THR A 133 21.75 19.29 -37.38
C THR A 133 21.49 18.94 -35.91
N VAL A 134 21.97 17.80 -35.40
CA VAL A 134 21.73 17.31 -34.04
C VAL A 134 22.01 18.39 -32.98
N SER A 135 23.14 19.10 -33.08
CA SER A 135 23.57 20.10 -32.09
C SER A 135 22.69 21.35 -32.01
N SER A 136 21.79 21.56 -32.98
CA SER A 136 20.83 22.67 -33.00
C SER A 136 19.38 22.19 -32.95
N SER A 137 19.16 20.91 -32.70
CA SER A 137 17.82 20.31 -32.62
C SER A 137 17.38 20.17 -31.17
N ALA A 138 16.10 20.42 -30.93
CA ALA A 138 15.45 20.12 -29.66
C ALA A 138 14.29 19.14 -29.88
N PHE A 139 14.11 18.22 -28.94
CA PHE A 139 12.94 17.39 -28.81
C PHE A 139 12.12 17.91 -27.63
N ILE A 140 10.83 18.11 -27.82
CA ILE A 140 9.94 18.72 -26.83
C ILE A 140 8.74 17.81 -26.57
N THR A 141 8.09 17.97 -25.42
CA THR A 141 6.85 17.28 -25.09
C THR A 141 5.67 17.95 -25.80
N GLU A 142 4.59 17.16 -26.00
CA GLU A 142 3.34 17.67 -26.60
C GLU A 142 2.71 18.76 -25.71
N ASP A 143 2.83 18.64 -24.38
CA ASP A 143 2.31 19.64 -23.43
C ASP A 143 3.09 20.96 -23.58
N PHE A 144 4.42 20.91 -23.60
CA PHE A 144 5.26 22.09 -23.80
C PHE A 144 5.03 22.73 -25.19
N ALA A 145 4.87 21.90 -26.23
CA ALA A 145 4.55 22.39 -27.57
C ALA A 145 3.20 23.13 -27.62
N ASN A 146 2.18 22.58 -26.96
CA ASN A 146 0.85 23.20 -26.89
C ASN A 146 0.86 24.51 -26.08
N GLU A 147 1.52 24.56 -24.94
CA GLU A 147 1.63 25.76 -24.09
C GLU A 147 2.34 26.91 -24.78
N ASN A 148 3.36 26.61 -25.58
CA ASN A 148 4.15 27.61 -26.29
C ASN A 148 3.76 27.76 -27.78
N SER A 149 2.69 27.08 -28.22
CA SER A 149 2.20 27.11 -29.62
C SER A 149 3.30 26.76 -30.65
N LEU A 150 4.14 25.78 -30.33
CA LEU A 150 5.23 25.32 -31.17
C LEU A 150 4.82 24.11 -32.03
N SER A 151 5.31 24.08 -33.27
CA SER A 151 5.12 22.99 -34.23
C SER A 151 6.47 22.43 -34.69
N LEU A 152 6.42 21.27 -35.35
CA LEU A 152 7.61 20.65 -35.90
C LEU A 152 8.32 21.61 -36.91
N GLY A 153 9.61 21.85 -36.70
CA GLY A 153 10.42 22.75 -37.53
C GLY A 153 10.47 24.19 -37.04
N ASP A 154 9.67 24.58 -36.05
CA ASP A 154 9.75 25.91 -35.43
C ASP A 154 11.04 26.04 -34.59
N ASN A 155 11.42 27.30 -34.33
CA ASN A 155 12.57 27.57 -33.47
C ASN A 155 12.08 27.93 -32.06
N VAL A 156 12.69 27.31 -31.04
CA VAL A 156 12.54 27.63 -29.63
C VAL A 156 13.84 28.19 -29.08
N SER A 157 13.78 29.39 -28.49
CA SER A 157 14.93 29.99 -27.81
C SER A 157 14.99 29.49 -26.37
N LEU A 158 16.07 28.79 -26.02
CA LEU A 158 16.33 28.27 -24.71
C LEU A 158 17.61 28.90 -24.15
N SER A 159 17.50 29.55 -22.99
CA SER A 159 18.65 29.99 -22.23
C SER A 159 19.11 28.88 -21.30
N ILE A 160 20.22 28.20 -21.63
CA ILE A 160 20.82 27.10 -20.89
C ILE A 160 22.17 27.54 -20.36
N PHE A 161 22.44 27.40 -19.08
CA PHE A 161 23.64 27.87 -18.40
C PHE A 161 23.93 29.38 -18.62
N GLY A 162 22.88 30.21 -18.71
CA GLY A 162 22.99 31.64 -18.94
C GLY A 162 23.25 32.05 -20.40
N GLU A 163 23.45 31.11 -21.31
CA GLU A 163 23.65 31.33 -22.75
C GLU A 163 22.38 31.02 -23.52
N GLU A 164 21.95 31.99 -24.33
CA GLU A 164 20.75 31.85 -25.15
C GLU A 164 21.07 31.26 -26.53
N LYS A 165 20.28 30.25 -26.92
CA LYS A 165 20.41 29.62 -28.23
C LYS A 165 19.05 29.20 -28.77
N ALA A 166 18.85 29.47 -30.07
CA ALA A 166 17.71 28.98 -30.79
C ALA A 166 17.94 27.50 -31.21
N TYR A 167 16.98 26.65 -30.85
CA TYR A 167 16.94 25.24 -31.25
C TYR A 167 15.75 25.03 -32.17
N THR A 168 15.92 24.21 -33.21
CA THR A 168 14.83 23.80 -34.09
C THR A 168 14.12 22.57 -33.51
N VAL A 169 12.81 22.63 -33.41
CA VAL A 169 11.99 21.50 -32.94
C VAL A 169 12.06 20.35 -33.96
N ALA A 170 12.79 19.31 -33.61
CA ALA A 170 13.01 18.12 -34.47
C ALA A 170 12.04 16.98 -34.18
N GLY A 171 11.41 16.97 -33.03
CA GLY A 171 10.39 15.99 -32.67
C GLY A 171 9.55 16.43 -31.49
N ILE A 172 8.30 16.01 -31.50
CA ILE A 172 7.33 16.24 -30.43
C ILE A 172 6.95 14.88 -29.86
N SER A 173 7.24 14.68 -28.61
CA SER A 173 6.94 13.42 -27.90
C SER A 173 5.60 13.50 -27.21
N ARG A 174 4.81 12.45 -27.35
CA ARG A 174 3.53 12.31 -26.65
C ARG A 174 3.68 12.10 -25.15
N LYS A 175 4.84 11.56 -24.73
CA LYS A 175 5.17 11.31 -23.34
C LYS A 175 6.29 12.23 -22.90
N PRO A 176 6.35 12.58 -21.61
CA PRO A 176 7.54 13.23 -21.05
C PRO A 176 8.80 12.43 -21.35
N PHE A 177 9.92 13.11 -21.38
CA PHE A 177 11.23 12.46 -21.46
C PHE A 177 11.67 12.00 -20.05
N ILE A 178 12.91 11.57 -19.93
CA ILE A 178 13.52 11.14 -18.68
C ILE A 178 13.01 11.99 -17.50
N LYS A 179 12.51 11.35 -16.44
CA LYS A 179 12.02 12.02 -15.23
C LYS A 179 10.99 13.14 -15.46
N SER A 180 10.15 13.04 -16.47
CA SER A 180 9.17 14.06 -16.82
C SER A 180 9.75 15.38 -17.32
N TYR A 181 10.95 15.36 -17.92
CA TYR A 181 11.53 16.54 -18.55
C TYR A 181 10.73 16.99 -19.78
N GLU A 182 10.66 18.29 -19.97
CA GLU A 182 9.87 18.92 -21.03
C GLU A 182 10.62 19.00 -22.36
N PHE A 183 11.96 18.97 -22.33
CA PHE A 183 12.79 19.02 -23.53
C PHE A 183 14.05 18.17 -23.43
N MET A 184 14.57 17.78 -24.60
CA MET A 184 15.90 17.17 -24.74
C MET A 184 16.68 17.86 -25.86
N VAL A 185 17.98 18.06 -25.61
CA VAL A 185 18.93 18.64 -26.57
C VAL A 185 20.23 17.81 -26.62
N ASP A 186 21.05 18.03 -27.65
CA ASP A 186 22.32 17.34 -27.78
C ASP A 186 23.36 17.85 -26.77
N VAL A 187 23.98 16.92 -26.03
CA VAL A 187 24.99 17.24 -25.01
C VAL A 187 26.22 17.94 -25.61
N GLY A 188 26.68 17.52 -26.78
CA GLY A 188 27.79 18.16 -27.50
C GLY A 188 27.46 19.59 -27.90
N GLY A 189 26.20 19.89 -28.22
CA GLY A 189 25.70 21.24 -28.49
C GLY A 189 25.74 22.13 -27.27
N VAL A 190 25.33 21.62 -26.11
CA VAL A 190 25.34 22.33 -24.83
C VAL A 190 26.75 22.54 -24.32
N MET A 191 27.65 21.57 -24.43
CA MET A 191 29.03 21.69 -24.01
C MET A 191 29.81 22.76 -24.82
N ARG A 192 29.48 22.93 -26.11
CA ARG A 192 30.04 24.03 -26.91
C ARG A 192 29.56 25.39 -26.47
N LEU A 193 28.35 25.52 -25.92
CA LEU A 193 27.89 26.79 -25.31
C LEU A 193 28.69 27.14 -24.07
N ILE A 194 28.91 26.16 -23.19
CA ILE A 194 29.67 26.35 -21.94
C ILE A 194 31.14 26.69 -22.26
N ALA A 195 31.71 26.13 -23.32
CA ALA A 195 33.11 26.29 -23.70
C ALA A 195 33.38 27.52 -24.59
N LYS A 196 32.34 28.25 -24.99
CA LYS A 196 32.41 29.33 -26.02
C LYS A 196 33.54 30.33 -25.84
N ASP A 197 33.85 30.71 -24.60
CA ASP A 197 34.89 31.69 -24.27
C ASP A 197 36.19 31.06 -23.70
N SER A 198 36.30 29.73 -23.72
CA SER A 198 37.46 29.05 -23.16
C SER A 198 38.44 28.58 -24.23
N ILE A 199 39.73 28.53 -23.88
CA ILE A 199 40.81 27.94 -24.70
C ILE A 199 40.50 26.48 -25.04
N PHE A 200 39.60 25.84 -24.25
CA PHE A 200 39.18 24.48 -24.41
C PHE A 200 38.16 24.26 -25.55
N ALA A 201 37.50 25.34 -26.04
CA ALA A 201 36.53 25.20 -27.15
C ALA A 201 37.14 24.61 -28.42
N SER A 202 38.44 24.85 -28.63
CA SER A 202 39.18 24.27 -29.76
C SER A 202 39.71 22.85 -29.51
N VAL A 203 39.76 22.42 -28.26
CA VAL A 203 40.27 21.10 -27.83
C VAL A 203 39.11 20.11 -27.60
N LEU A 204 37.93 20.61 -27.27
CA LEU A 204 36.69 19.81 -27.12
C LEU A 204 36.20 19.38 -28.50
N GLY A 205 36.71 18.25 -28.96
CA GLY A 205 36.24 17.60 -30.20
C GLY A 205 34.79 17.16 -30.12
N SER A 206 34.25 16.69 -31.25
CA SER A 206 32.89 16.13 -31.32
C SER A 206 32.63 14.93 -30.38
N ASP A 207 33.69 14.33 -29.86
CA ASP A 207 33.69 13.14 -29.06
C ASP A 207 33.66 13.41 -27.54
N PHE A 208 33.70 14.66 -27.13
CA PHE A 208 33.60 15.07 -25.74
C PHE A 208 32.10 15.13 -25.34
N LYS A 209 31.60 14.05 -24.79
CA LYS A 209 30.22 13.88 -24.35
C LYS A 209 30.16 13.50 -22.87
N PRO A 210 30.40 14.46 -21.98
CA PRO A 210 30.37 14.20 -20.55
C PRO A 210 28.93 14.09 -20.06
N SER A 211 28.76 13.52 -18.87
CA SER A 211 27.47 13.32 -18.22
C SER A 211 27.51 13.73 -16.75
N SER A 212 26.42 14.25 -16.22
CA SER A 212 26.22 14.44 -14.79
C SER A 212 25.56 13.25 -14.14
N LYS A 213 24.81 12.51 -14.93
CA LYS A 213 24.21 11.22 -14.57
C LYS A 213 24.45 10.20 -15.67
N ILE A 214 24.67 8.96 -15.27
CA ILE A 214 24.81 7.83 -16.18
C ILE A 214 23.80 6.75 -15.76
N LEU A 215 22.99 6.33 -16.71
CA LEU A 215 22.10 5.19 -16.59
C LEU A 215 22.83 3.97 -17.12
N VAL A 216 22.74 2.86 -16.41
CA VAL A 216 23.45 1.62 -16.73
C VAL A 216 22.45 0.47 -16.78
N ASP A 217 22.37 -0.19 -17.92
CA ASP A 217 21.61 -1.43 -18.14
C ASP A 217 22.61 -2.60 -18.16
N LEU A 218 22.51 -3.45 -17.17
CA LEU A 218 23.45 -4.56 -16.97
C LEU A 218 23.20 -5.70 -17.94
N ALA A 219 24.25 -6.47 -18.24
CA ALA A 219 24.07 -7.68 -19.04
C ALA A 219 23.21 -8.73 -18.31
N GLU A 220 22.50 -9.58 -19.08
CA GLU A 220 21.63 -10.60 -18.50
C GLU A 220 22.39 -11.51 -17.52
N GLY A 221 21.93 -11.54 -16.26
CA GLY A 221 22.49 -12.38 -15.19
C GLY A 221 23.52 -11.68 -14.30
N GLU A 222 23.85 -10.42 -14.53
CA GLU A 222 24.69 -9.63 -13.63
C GLU A 222 23.86 -9.09 -12.45
N SER A 223 24.47 -9.10 -11.25
CA SER A 223 23.83 -8.58 -10.04
C SER A 223 24.07 -7.07 -9.90
N PRO A 224 23.02 -6.23 -9.78
CA PRO A 224 23.18 -4.81 -9.53
C PRO A 224 24.06 -4.51 -8.32
N ARG A 225 24.02 -5.35 -7.29
CA ARG A 225 24.82 -5.22 -6.06
C ARG A 225 26.32 -5.41 -6.32
N GLU A 226 26.69 -6.40 -7.13
CA GLU A 226 28.09 -6.65 -7.49
C GLU A 226 28.63 -5.55 -8.39
N ALA A 227 27.81 -5.10 -9.35
CA ALA A 227 28.16 -4.01 -10.24
C ALA A 227 28.35 -2.69 -9.47
N MET A 228 27.46 -2.37 -8.51
CA MET A 228 27.62 -1.22 -7.61
C MET A 228 28.92 -1.30 -6.80
N ALA A 229 29.23 -2.46 -6.22
CA ALA A 229 30.44 -2.66 -5.44
C ALA A 229 31.71 -2.51 -6.31
N ASN A 230 31.68 -2.95 -7.56
CA ASN A 230 32.79 -2.79 -8.50
C ASN A 230 33.00 -1.33 -8.90
N LEU A 231 31.91 -0.62 -9.20
CA LEU A 231 31.97 0.81 -9.53
C LEU A 231 32.48 1.66 -8.35
N SER A 232 31.96 1.43 -7.14
CA SER A 232 32.36 2.18 -5.93
C SER A 232 33.83 1.96 -5.53
N LYS A 233 34.45 0.85 -5.92
CA LYS A 233 35.87 0.56 -5.70
C LYS A 233 36.78 1.18 -6.76
N SER A 234 36.22 1.62 -7.87
CA SER A 234 37.01 2.26 -8.94
C SER A 234 37.37 3.71 -8.56
N GLU A 235 38.60 4.12 -8.91
CA GLU A 235 39.10 5.48 -8.66
C GLU A 235 38.23 6.55 -9.37
N SER A 236 37.66 6.24 -10.52
CA SER A 236 36.80 7.15 -11.30
C SER A 236 35.44 7.40 -10.67
N PHE A 237 34.92 6.45 -9.87
CA PHE A 237 33.56 6.51 -9.30
C PHE A 237 33.53 6.47 -7.78
N ALA A 238 34.68 6.39 -7.11
CA ALA A 238 34.75 6.37 -5.64
C ALA A 238 34.15 7.64 -4.98
N ASP A 239 34.21 8.78 -5.67
CA ASP A 239 33.64 10.07 -5.26
C ASP A 239 32.26 10.35 -5.87
N LYS A 240 31.59 9.35 -6.41
CA LYS A 240 30.26 9.45 -7.03
C LYS A 240 29.23 8.61 -6.25
N THR A 241 27.98 8.95 -6.41
CA THR A 241 26.88 8.17 -5.85
C THR A 241 26.42 7.15 -6.89
N VAL A 242 26.57 5.86 -6.57
CA VAL A 242 26.05 4.75 -7.38
C VAL A 242 24.86 4.16 -6.68
N SER A 243 23.70 4.15 -7.32
CA SER A 243 22.45 3.64 -6.76
C SER A 243 21.77 2.66 -7.72
N ALA A 244 21.17 1.62 -7.19
CA ALA A 244 20.33 0.73 -7.99
C ALA A 244 18.97 1.41 -8.27
N VAL A 245 18.44 1.15 -9.46
CA VAL A 245 17.04 1.50 -9.77
C VAL A 245 16.14 0.62 -8.89
N THR A 246 15.38 1.26 -8.02
CA THR A 246 14.71 0.59 -6.88
C THR A 246 13.69 -0.46 -7.27
N THR A 247 13.08 -0.33 -8.42
CA THR A 247 12.04 -1.25 -8.91
C THR A 247 12.59 -2.48 -9.61
N ARG A 248 13.86 -2.49 -9.99
CA ARG A 248 14.50 -3.61 -10.70
C ARG A 248 15.36 -4.49 -9.81
N SER A 249 15.78 -4.02 -8.64
CA SER A 249 16.46 -4.89 -7.69
C SER A 249 15.48 -5.98 -7.24
N GLU A 250 15.85 -7.26 -7.38
CA GLU A 250 15.01 -8.41 -6.97
C GLU A 250 14.51 -8.26 -5.51
N GLU A 251 15.29 -7.64 -4.67
CA GLU A 251 14.99 -7.41 -3.24
C GLU A 251 13.91 -6.36 -3.04
N SER A 252 13.93 -5.26 -3.79
CA SER A 252 12.89 -4.22 -3.73
C SER A 252 11.56 -4.72 -4.28
N VAL A 253 11.61 -5.45 -5.41
CA VAL A 253 10.43 -6.12 -5.97
C VAL A 253 9.84 -7.11 -4.97
N ASN A 254 10.69 -7.87 -4.25
CA ASN A 254 10.24 -8.83 -3.25
C ASN A 254 9.62 -8.12 -2.03
N PHE A 255 10.16 -6.99 -1.58
CA PHE A 255 9.56 -6.20 -0.51
C PHE A 255 8.17 -5.68 -0.89
N LEU A 256 8.06 -5.05 -2.06
CA LEU A 256 6.78 -4.56 -2.61
C LEU A 256 5.77 -5.69 -2.78
N LYS A 257 6.22 -6.82 -3.33
CA LYS A 257 5.43 -8.03 -3.49
C LYS A 257 4.90 -8.54 -2.15
N ASN A 258 5.73 -8.58 -1.10
CA ASN A 258 5.32 -9.00 0.23
C ASN A 258 4.30 -8.03 0.87
N LEU A 259 4.47 -6.73 0.65
CA LEU A 259 3.55 -5.71 1.13
C LEU A 259 2.18 -5.84 0.49
N VAL A 260 2.14 -5.95 -0.84
CA VAL A 260 0.89 -6.13 -1.59
C VAL A 260 0.25 -7.48 -1.27
N ASP A 261 1.03 -8.57 -1.15
CA ASP A 261 0.53 -9.90 -0.76
C ASP A 261 -0.15 -9.86 0.61
N SER A 262 0.42 -9.13 1.56
CA SER A 262 -0.16 -9.00 2.91
C SER A 262 -1.53 -8.34 2.90
N ALA A 263 -1.69 -7.30 2.09
CA ALA A 263 -2.96 -6.61 1.94
C ALA A 263 -4.02 -7.47 1.25
N ILE A 264 -3.62 -8.20 0.22
CA ILE A 264 -4.52 -9.13 -0.49
C ILE A 264 -4.96 -10.24 0.46
N ILE A 265 -4.04 -10.82 1.23
CA ILE A 265 -4.35 -11.82 2.24
C ILE A 265 -5.36 -11.26 3.24
N LEU A 266 -5.17 -10.03 3.70
CA LEU A 266 -6.11 -9.37 4.61
C LEU A 266 -7.50 -9.23 3.96
N ALA A 267 -7.58 -8.72 2.73
CA ALA A 267 -8.83 -8.58 1.98
C ALA A 267 -9.55 -9.93 1.76
N CYS A 268 -8.80 -10.97 1.40
CA CYS A 268 -9.33 -12.33 1.23
C CYS A 268 -9.86 -12.91 2.56
N ILE A 269 -9.16 -12.69 3.67
CA ILE A 269 -9.61 -13.12 5.01
C ILE A 269 -10.91 -12.43 5.38
N LEU A 270 -11.05 -11.15 5.06
CA LEU A 270 -12.26 -10.38 5.33
C LEU A 270 -13.45 -10.92 4.54
N ALA A 271 -13.29 -11.11 3.24
CA ALA A 271 -14.31 -11.70 2.39
C ALA A 271 -14.69 -13.11 2.88
N ALA A 272 -13.68 -13.91 3.24
CA ALA A 272 -13.85 -15.26 3.78
C ALA A 272 -14.60 -15.27 5.13
N ALA A 273 -14.30 -14.35 6.05
CA ALA A 273 -14.96 -14.25 7.35
C ALA A 273 -16.44 -13.93 7.23
N VAL A 274 -16.82 -13.03 6.32
CA VAL A 274 -18.23 -12.72 6.07
C VAL A 274 -18.93 -13.88 5.37
N ALA A 275 -18.33 -14.49 4.35
CA ALA A 275 -18.87 -15.69 3.68
C ALA A 275 -19.06 -16.84 4.68
N PHE A 276 -18.06 -17.09 5.55
CA PHE A 276 -18.17 -18.07 6.64
C PHE A 276 -19.38 -17.80 7.54
N SER A 277 -19.54 -16.55 7.97
CA SER A 277 -20.64 -16.17 8.88
C SER A 277 -22.02 -16.42 8.24
N CYS A 278 -22.21 -15.97 6.99
CA CYS A 278 -23.47 -16.14 6.27
C CYS A 278 -23.80 -17.64 6.02
N LEU A 279 -22.80 -18.42 5.60
CA LEU A 279 -22.95 -19.85 5.36
C LEU A 279 -23.24 -20.63 6.65
N PHE A 280 -22.59 -20.25 7.76
CA PHE A 280 -22.81 -20.89 9.05
C PHE A 280 -24.22 -20.64 9.57
N ILE A 281 -24.75 -19.43 9.36
CA ILE A 281 -26.13 -19.09 9.70
C ILE A 281 -27.11 -19.95 8.90
N LEU A 282 -26.94 -20.05 7.58
CA LEU A 282 -27.74 -20.90 6.72
C LEU A 282 -27.73 -22.37 7.21
N ALA A 283 -26.51 -22.88 7.46
CA ALA A 283 -26.37 -24.26 7.92
C ALA A 283 -27.07 -24.50 9.27
N SER A 284 -27.03 -23.50 10.17
CA SER A 284 -27.73 -23.54 11.46
C SER A 284 -29.26 -23.61 11.31
N GLU A 285 -29.82 -22.84 10.39
CA GLU A 285 -31.26 -22.82 10.11
C GLU A 285 -31.73 -24.15 9.48
N ARG A 286 -30.91 -24.72 8.59
CA ARG A 286 -31.18 -26.04 7.99
C ARG A 286 -31.13 -27.18 8.99
N SER A 287 -30.57 -26.97 10.20
CA SER A 287 -30.45 -28.05 11.18
C SER A 287 -31.82 -28.56 11.66
N GLU A 288 -32.84 -27.72 11.78
CA GLU A 288 -34.18 -28.10 12.17
C GLU A 288 -34.88 -28.92 11.09
N GLU A 289 -34.73 -28.54 9.81
CA GLU A 289 -35.23 -29.33 8.67
C GLU A 289 -34.54 -30.71 8.61
N ASN A 290 -33.22 -30.73 8.83
CA ASN A 290 -32.44 -31.95 8.84
C ASN A 290 -32.81 -32.89 9.99
N GLU A 291 -33.18 -32.38 11.18
CA GLU A 291 -33.71 -33.21 12.28
C GLU A 291 -35.00 -33.92 11.89
N SER A 292 -35.88 -33.23 11.16
CA SER A 292 -37.09 -33.82 10.64
C SER A 292 -36.82 -35.00 9.67
N PHE A 293 -35.74 -34.89 8.85
CA PHE A 293 -35.32 -35.99 7.97
C PHE A 293 -34.72 -37.18 8.73
N VAL A 294 -33.98 -36.92 9.83
CA VAL A 294 -33.47 -37.99 10.71
C VAL A 294 -34.61 -38.75 11.34
N ILE A 295 -35.65 -38.06 11.83
CA ILE A 295 -36.87 -38.67 12.38
C ILE A 295 -37.58 -39.52 11.32
N ALA A 296 -37.56 -39.07 10.05
CA ALA A 296 -38.11 -39.83 8.91
C ALA A 296 -37.20 -40.98 8.42
N GLY A 297 -36.09 -41.28 9.12
CA GLY A 297 -35.21 -42.41 8.81
C GLY A 297 -34.02 -42.11 7.87
N ALA A 298 -33.73 -40.86 7.56
CA ALA A 298 -32.56 -40.49 6.72
C ALA A 298 -31.26 -40.77 7.46
N ARG A 299 -30.29 -41.39 6.76
CA ARG A 299 -28.94 -41.62 7.31
C ARG A 299 -28.17 -40.30 7.44
N SER A 300 -27.45 -40.12 8.54
CA SER A 300 -26.63 -38.93 8.80
C SER A 300 -25.63 -38.61 7.67
N VAL A 301 -25.00 -39.66 7.11
CA VAL A 301 -24.07 -39.49 5.98
C VAL A 301 -24.73 -38.86 4.75
N THR A 302 -25.98 -39.31 4.44
CA THR A 302 -26.74 -38.76 3.30
C THR A 302 -27.03 -37.26 3.50
N LEU A 303 -27.38 -36.86 4.72
CA LEU A 303 -27.63 -35.44 5.06
C LEU A 303 -26.37 -34.58 4.98
N ASN A 304 -25.24 -35.13 5.40
CA ASN A 304 -23.96 -34.42 5.28
C ASN A 304 -23.58 -34.19 3.81
N ILE A 305 -23.71 -35.21 2.97
CA ILE A 305 -23.47 -35.10 1.51
C ILE A 305 -24.45 -34.09 0.89
N MET A 306 -25.71 -34.08 1.30
CA MET A 306 -26.67 -33.08 0.85
C MET A 306 -26.24 -31.67 1.17
N GLN A 307 -25.71 -31.44 2.36
CA GLN A 307 -25.26 -30.11 2.80
C GLN A 307 -24.03 -29.63 2.02
N TYR A 308 -23.03 -30.49 1.80
CA TYR A 308 -21.92 -30.17 0.93
C TYR A 308 -22.35 -29.85 -0.50
N ALA A 309 -23.27 -30.67 -1.07
CA ALA A 309 -23.79 -30.44 -2.41
C ALA A 309 -24.56 -29.10 -2.51
N GLU A 310 -25.36 -28.76 -1.50
CA GLU A 310 -26.10 -27.50 -1.45
C GLU A 310 -25.15 -26.30 -1.44
N ILE A 311 -24.15 -26.31 -0.58
CA ILE A 311 -23.15 -25.23 -0.46
C ILE A 311 -22.32 -25.10 -1.75
N THR A 312 -21.93 -26.23 -2.36
CA THR A 312 -21.20 -26.22 -3.64
C THR A 312 -22.05 -25.63 -4.77
N LEU A 313 -23.34 -25.92 -4.81
CA LEU A 313 -24.26 -25.32 -5.79
C LEU A 313 -24.36 -23.79 -5.59
N TYR A 314 -24.52 -23.33 -4.34
CA TYR A 314 -24.53 -21.89 -4.08
C TYR A 314 -23.22 -21.20 -4.46
N TRP A 315 -22.08 -21.87 -4.24
CA TRP A 315 -20.79 -21.37 -4.69
C TRP A 315 -20.70 -21.30 -6.23
N ILE A 316 -21.16 -22.32 -6.98
CA ILE A 316 -21.19 -22.30 -8.46
C ILE A 316 -21.98 -21.09 -8.97
N PHE A 317 -23.20 -20.90 -8.46
CA PHE A 317 -24.03 -19.76 -8.86
C PHE A 317 -23.43 -18.43 -8.38
N GLY A 318 -22.87 -18.40 -7.18
CA GLY A 318 -22.17 -17.23 -6.64
C GLY A 318 -20.95 -16.86 -7.47
N SER A 319 -20.11 -17.81 -7.83
CA SER A 319 -18.94 -17.57 -8.68
C SER A 319 -19.33 -17.09 -10.08
N SER A 320 -20.36 -17.71 -10.68
CA SER A 320 -20.88 -17.26 -11.98
C SER A 320 -21.41 -15.82 -11.93
N LEU A 321 -22.16 -15.47 -10.90
CA LEU A 321 -22.62 -14.09 -10.69
C LEU A 321 -21.45 -13.16 -10.33
N GLY A 322 -20.45 -13.67 -9.63
CA GLY A 322 -19.23 -12.94 -9.27
C GLY A 322 -18.46 -12.44 -10.50
N VAL A 323 -18.41 -13.23 -11.59
CA VAL A 323 -17.83 -12.77 -12.87
C VAL A 323 -18.53 -11.51 -13.37
N PHE A 324 -19.86 -11.47 -13.33
CA PHE A 324 -20.61 -10.28 -13.77
C PHE A 324 -20.37 -9.07 -12.86
N LEU A 325 -20.16 -9.29 -11.57
CA LEU A 325 -19.86 -8.21 -10.62
C LEU A 325 -18.41 -7.70 -10.73
N LEU A 326 -17.48 -8.51 -11.24
CA LEU A 326 -16.10 -8.10 -11.47
C LEU A 326 -16.00 -6.95 -12.48
N PHE A 327 -16.78 -6.98 -13.56
CA PHE A 327 -16.70 -5.95 -14.60
C PHE A 327 -17.00 -4.55 -14.06
N PRO A 328 -18.15 -4.27 -13.43
CA PRO A 328 -18.41 -2.93 -12.88
C PRO A 328 -17.45 -2.58 -11.74
N LEU A 329 -17.02 -3.56 -10.94
CA LEU A 329 -16.05 -3.33 -9.87
C LEU A 329 -14.68 -2.92 -10.42
N ASN A 330 -14.18 -3.60 -11.45
CA ASN A 330 -12.91 -3.27 -12.09
C ASN A 330 -12.97 -1.92 -12.81
N ILE A 331 -14.09 -1.60 -13.51
CA ILE A 331 -14.28 -0.29 -14.12
C ILE A 331 -14.24 0.81 -13.05
N PHE A 332 -14.94 0.61 -11.94
CA PHE A 332 -14.94 1.55 -10.83
C PHE A 332 -13.54 1.70 -10.21
N LEU A 333 -12.82 0.60 -9.98
CA LEU A 333 -11.46 0.61 -9.46
C LEU A 333 -10.49 1.34 -10.40
N ASN A 334 -10.52 1.03 -11.69
CA ASN A 334 -9.68 1.68 -12.68
C ASN A 334 -9.93 3.20 -12.74
N SER A 335 -11.20 3.61 -12.73
CA SER A 335 -11.56 5.05 -12.73
C SER A 335 -11.17 5.76 -11.43
N TYR A 336 -11.27 5.10 -10.29
CA TYR A 336 -10.96 5.69 -8.99
C TYR A 336 -9.47 5.74 -8.70
N ILE A 337 -8.74 4.68 -9.03
CA ILE A 337 -7.29 4.59 -8.79
C ILE A 337 -6.54 5.48 -9.78
N GLY A 338 -7.01 5.53 -11.04
CA GLY A 338 -6.42 6.35 -12.08
C GLY A 338 -5.05 5.82 -12.51
N PHE A 339 -4.96 4.52 -12.86
CA PHE A 339 -3.75 3.95 -13.44
C PHE A 339 -3.37 4.69 -14.73
N LYS A 340 -2.10 5.05 -14.86
CA LYS A 340 -1.58 5.79 -16.00
C LYS A 340 -1.23 4.86 -17.17
N PHE A 341 -0.62 3.71 -16.86
CA PHE A 341 -0.05 2.79 -17.86
C PHE A 341 -0.86 1.52 -18.02
N THR A 342 -1.53 1.07 -16.97
CA THR A 342 -2.20 -0.23 -16.93
C THR A 342 -3.68 -0.12 -16.60
N SER A 343 -4.36 -1.24 -16.61
CA SER A 343 -5.74 -1.36 -16.15
C SER A 343 -5.99 -2.75 -15.59
N ILE A 344 -6.85 -2.86 -14.58
CA ILE A 344 -7.24 -4.16 -14.04
C ILE A 344 -8.03 -4.92 -15.10
N LYS A 345 -7.43 -6.01 -15.61
CA LYS A 345 -8.04 -6.89 -16.61
C LYS A 345 -8.62 -8.14 -15.96
N PHE A 346 -9.56 -8.78 -16.66
CA PHE A 346 -10.04 -10.08 -16.24
C PHE A 346 -9.02 -11.15 -16.61
N ASP A 347 -8.51 -11.86 -15.61
CA ASP A 347 -7.65 -13.02 -15.80
C ASP A 347 -8.32 -14.29 -15.25
N VAL A 348 -8.31 -15.35 -16.05
CA VAL A 348 -8.96 -16.63 -15.72
C VAL A 348 -8.22 -17.36 -14.60
N ALA A 349 -6.90 -17.24 -14.52
CA ALA A 349 -6.09 -17.89 -13.49
C ALA A 349 -6.38 -17.27 -12.11
N THR A 350 -6.35 -15.96 -12.03
CA THR A 350 -6.68 -15.22 -10.79
C THR A 350 -8.13 -15.40 -10.38
N PHE A 351 -9.07 -15.45 -11.34
CA PHE A 351 -10.46 -15.80 -11.06
C PHE A 351 -10.60 -17.20 -10.46
N SER A 352 -9.92 -18.19 -11.04
CA SER A 352 -9.97 -19.56 -10.52
C SER A 352 -9.42 -19.64 -9.09
N LEU A 353 -8.33 -18.96 -8.82
CA LEU A 353 -7.68 -18.92 -7.49
C LEU A 353 -8.57 -18.24 -6.44
N GLY A 354 -9.09 -17.05 -6.71
CA GLY A 354 -9.99 -16.34 -5.81
C GLY A 354 -11.29 -17.10 -5.55
N SER A 355 -11.87 -17.72 -6.58
CA SER A 355 -13.07 -18.55 -6.47
C SER A 355 -12.81 -19.82 -5.64
N LEU A 356 -11.64 -20.47 -5.78
CA LEU A 356 -11.24 -21.63 -4.99
C LEU A 356 -11.01 -21.30 -3.52
N ILE A 357 -10.50 -20.11 -3.19
CA ILE A 357 -10.39 -19.65 -1.81
C ILE A 357 -11.78 -19.63 -1.16
N ILE A 358 -12.76 -19.01 -1.81
CA ILE A 358 -14.13 -18.94 -1.29
C ILE A 358 -14.80 -20.33 -1.23
N LEU A 359 -14.51 -21.22 -2.18
CA LEU A 359 -14.96 -22.63 -2.09
C LEU A 359 -14.39 -23.33 -0.87
N SER A 360 -13.08 -23.18 -0.63
CA SER A 360 -12.40 -23.80 0.52
C SER A 360 -13.01 -23.35 1.84
N VAL A 361 -13.27 -22.04 1.98
CA VAL A 361 -13.96 -21.46 3.14
C VAL A 361 -15.39 -22.01 3.26
N SER A 362 -16.09 -22.14 2.15
CA SER A 362 -17.46 -22.63 2.14
C SER A 362 -17.53 -24.11 2.58
N LEU A 363 -16.62 -24.95 2.10
CA LEU A 363 -16.51 -26.36 2.51
C LEU A 363 -16.02 -26.48 3.96
N PHE A 364 -15.09 -25.64 4.39
CA PHE A 364 -14.67 -25.58 5.79
C PHE A 364 -15.84 -25.24 6.72
N THR A 365 -16.67 -24.26 6.35
CA THR A 365 -17.88 -23.89 7.10
C THR A 365 -18.84 -25.07 7.23
N ALA A 366 -19.07 -25.80 6.13
CA ALA A 366 -19.90 -27.02 6.15
C ALA A 366 -19.33 -28.06 7.11
N THR A 367 -18.01 -28.26 7.07
CA THR A 367 -17.32 -29.24 7.94
C THR A 367 -17.45 -28.87 9.41
N VAL A 368 -17.16 -27.59 9.76
CA VAL A 368 -17.31 -27.08 11.13
C VAL A 368 -18.75 -27.27 11.62
N PHE A 369 -19.74 -26.99 10.78
CA PHE A 369 -21.13 -27.15 11.13
C PHE A 369 -21.49 -28.62 11.35
N ILE A 370 -21.07 -29.55 10.49
CA ILE A 370 -21.32 -30.99 10.61
C ILE A 370 -20.70 -31.54 11.89
N LEU A 371 -19.47 -31.16 12.20
CA LEU A 371 -18.75 -31.56 13.41
C LEU A 371 -19.42 -31.03 14.70
N THR A 372 -19.93 -29.81 14.66
CA THR A 372 -20.63 -29.22 15.81
C THR A 372 -22.03 -29.79 16.01
N ARG A 373 -22.71 -30.25 14.94
CA ARG A 373 -24.00 -30.86 14.98
C ARG A 373 -24.00 -32.25 15.64
N GLY A 374 -22.98 -33.08 15.34
CA GLY A 374 -22.85 -34.44 15.90
C GLY A 374 -22.71 -34.50 17.42
N ARG A 375 -22.41 -33.37 18.06
CA ARG A 375 -22.23 -33.22 19.51
C ARG A 375 -23.39 -32.51 20.22
N LYS A 376 -24.61 -32.60 19.74
CA LYS A 376 -25.81 -32.19 20.51
C LYS A 376 -26.00 -33.12 21.73
N SER A 377 -25.06 -33.13 22.64
CA SER A 377 -25.27 -33.45 24.05
C SER A 377 -26.21 -32.40 24.64
N LYS A 378 -27.03 -32.79 25.62
CA LYS A 378 -27.99 -31.92 26.33
C LYS A 378 -27.42 -30.56 26.87
N HIS A 379 -26.16 -30.29 26.67
CA HIS A 379 -25.39 -29.13 27.20
C HIS A 379 -24.86 -28.14 26.14
N GLY A 380 -25.36 -28.13 24.91
CA GLY A 380 -24.93 -27.17 23.88
C GLY A 380 -23.60 -27.53 23.18
N ILE A 381 -22.98 -26.56 22.45
CA ILE A 381 -21.63 -26.74 21.89
C ILE A 381 -20.70 -27.07 23.04
N GLY A 382 -20.11 -28.28 23.01
CA GLY A 382 -19.23 -28.72 24.10
C GLY A 382 -18.15 -27.64 24.35
N VAL A 383 -17.87 -27.35 25.60
CA VAL A 383 -16.88 -26.34 26.04
C VAL A 383 -15.49 -26.65 25.46
N ILE A 384 -15.22 -27.91 25.16
CA ILE A 384 -13.94 -28.42 24.64
C ILE A 384 -13.48 -27.70 23.36
N PRO A 385 -14.26 -27.59 22.25
CA PRO A 385 -13.77 -26.90 21.04
C PRO A 385 -13.54 -25.40 21.26
N ILE A 386 -14.26 -24.77 22.17
CA ILE A 386 -14.02 -23.36 22.54
C ILE A 386 -12.69 -23.24 23.25
N ILE A 387 -12.43 -24.11 24.24
CA ILE A 387 -11.18 -24.12 24.98
C ILE A 387 -9.99 -24.41 24.05
N THR A 388 -10.12 -25.38 23.13
CA THR A 388 -9.03 -25.70 22.20
C THR A 388 -8.69 -24.56 21.27
N VAL A 389 -9.66 -23.84 20.74
CA VAL A 389 -9.42 -22.67 19.84
C VAL A 389 -8.81 -21.52 20.64
N ILE A 390 -9.31 -21.25 21.83
CA ILE A 390 -8.74 -20.19 22.70
C ILE A 390 -7.32 -20.54 23.12
N SER A 391 -7.05 -21.80 23.55
CA SER A 391 -5.69 -22.19 23.95
C SER A 391 -4.71 -22.13 22.77
N ALA A 392 -5.12 -22.55 21.57
CA ALA A 392 -4.31 -22.43 20.36
C ALA A 392 -4.04 -20.95 20.02
N ALA A 393 -5.04 -20.08 20.12
CA ALA A 393 -4.87 -18.64 19.93
C ALA A 393 -3.92 -18.04 20.97
N THR A 394 -4.03 -18.44 22.25
CA THR A 394 -3.14 -17.96 23.31
C THR A 394 -1.70 -18.41 23.10
N VAL A 395 -1.47 -19.67 22.72
CA VAL A 395 -0.11 -20.18 22.43
C VAL A 395 0.48 -19.42 21.22
N LEU A 396 -0.28 -19.25 20.16
CA LEU A 396 0.19 -18.53 18.97
C LEU A 396 0.43 -17.04 19.27
N TYR A 397 -0.38 -16.44 20.15
CA TYR A 397 -0.17 -15.07 20.62
C TYR A 397 1.15 -14.90 21.34
N VAL A 398 1.50 -15.82 22.25
CA VAL A 398 2.79 -15.81 22.95
C VAL A 398 3.94 -16.04 21.96
N LEU A 399 3.80 -17.01 21.05
CA LEU A 399 4.81 -17.28 20.01
C LEU A 399 5.05 -16.07 19.12
N LEU A 400 4.02 -15.31 18.76
CA LEU A 400 4.13 -14.12 17.90
C LEU A 400 5.11 -13.09 18.48
N PHE A 401 5.13 -12.90 19.81
CA PHE A 401 6.03 -11.96 20.46
C PHE A 401 7.45 -12.50 20.67
N LEU A 402 7.64 -13.81 20.56
CA LEU A 402 8.96 -14.44 20.64
C LEU A 402 9.68 -14.49 19.29
N LEU A 403 8.96 -14.29 18.17
CA LEU A 403 9.53 -14.34 16.84
C LEU A 403 10.19 -13.00 16.46
N PRO A 404 11.26 -13.02 15.64
CA PRO A 404 11.83 -11.82 15.02
C PRO A 404 10.77 -11.04 14.20
N GLY A 405 10.92 -9.71 14.12
CA GLY A 405 9.93 -8.83 13.49
C GLY A 405 9.51 -9.25 12.08
N GLY A 406 10.46 -9.52 11.20
CA GLY A 406 10.19 -9.88 9.81
C GLY A 406 9.44 -11.21 9.62
N SER A 407 9.55 -12.15 10.55
CA SER A 407 8.87 -13.47 10.47
C SER A 407 7.46 -13.51 11.06
N ARG A 408 6.94 -12.37 11.54
CA ARG A 408 5.63 -12.29 12.24
C ARG A 408 4.41 -12.28 11.32
N LEU A 409 4.57 -12.08 10.02
CA LEU A 409 3.45 -11.95 9.08
C LEU A 409 2.52 -13.18 9.12
N VAL A 410 3.04 -14.37 8.78
CA VAL A 410 2.25 -15.59 8.68
C VAL A 410 1.63 -16.01 10.01
N PRO A 411 2.39 -16.04 11.14
CA PRO A 411 1.81 -16.30 12.44
C PRO A 411 0.77 -15.26 12.88
N GLY A 412 0.98 -13.98 12.55
CA GLY A 412 0.03 -12.90 12.83
C GLY A 412 -1.30 -13.09 12.11
N VAL A 413 -1.25 -13.40 10.82
CA VAL A 413 -2.43 -13.69 10.00
C VAL A 413 -3.20 -14.91 10.54
N LEU A 414 -2.49 -16.00 10.86
CA LEU A 414 -3.10 -17.18 11.46
C LEU A 414 -3.76 -16.86 12.81
N LEU A 415 -3.10 -16.08 13.64
CA LEU A 415 -3.63 -15.66 14.93
C LEU A 415 -4.88 -14.79 14.78
N MET A 416 -4.88 -13.87 13.81
CA MET A 416 -6.06 -13.06 13.50
C MET A 416 -7.27 -13.92 13.13
N VAL A 417 -7.09 -14.93 12.28
CA VAL A 417 -8.14 -15.89 11.93
C VAL A 417 -8.63 -16.66 13.15
N LEU A 418 -7.72 -17.13 14.02
CA LEU A 418 -8.09 -17.85 15.24
C LEU A 418 -8.82 -16.96 16.25
N ILE A 419 -8.45 -15.69 16.40
CA ILE A 419 -9.15 -14.72 17.24
C ILE A 419 -10.57 -14.47 16.70
N LEU A 420 -10.74 -14.26 15.40
CA LEU A 420 -12.05 -14.08 14.78
C LEU A 420 -12.92 -15.33 14.93
N LEU A 421 -12.35 -16.53 14.75
CA LEU A 421 -13.05 -17.78 14.95
C LEU A 421 -13.43 -17.99 16.44
N SER A 422 -12.54 -17.67 17.36
CA SER A 422 -12.83 -17.73 18.80
C SER A 422 -13.94 -16.76 19.18
N ALA A 423 -13.90 -15.53 18.68
CA ALA A 423 -14.93 -14.51 18.88
C ALA A 423 -16.29 -15.01 18.37
N PHE A 424 -16.34 -15.61 17.19
CA PHE A 424 -17.57 -16.19 16.64
C PHE A 424 -18.15 -17.29 17.55
N LEU A 425 -17.31 -18.17 18.08
CA LEU A 425 -17.76 -19.26 18.95
C LEU A 425 -18.21 -18.74 20.32
N VAL A 426 -17.50 -17.78 20.88
CA VAL A 426 -17.68 -17.26 22.26
C VAL A 426 -18.83 -16.22 22.34
N THR A 427 -19.16 -15.55 21.26
CA THR A 427 -20.26 -14.55 21.24
C THR A 427 -21.58 -15.10 21.77
N LYS A 428 -21.97 -16.33 21.39
CA LYS A 428 -23.23 -16.94 21.80
C LYS A 428 -23.31 -17.22 23.32
N PRO A 429 -22.33 -17.87 23.96
CA PRO A 429 -22.39 -18.10 25.42
C PRO A 429 -22.31 -16.78 26.22
N ILE A 430 -21.50 -15.80 25.77
CA ILE A 430 -21.41 -14.51 26.47
C ILE A 430 -22.73 -13.74 26.34
N LEU A 431 -23.33 -13.68 25.14
CA LEU A 431 -24.62 -13.03 24.95
C LEU A 431 -25.69 -13.67 25.85
N ARG A 432 -25.76 -15.00 25.93
CA ARG A 432 -26.68 -15.70 26.82
C ARG A 432 -26.47 -15.34 28.28
N TYR A 433 -25.23 -15.29 28.72
CA TYR A 433 -24.88 -14.94 30.10
C TYR A 433 -25.30 -13.51 30.43
N THR A 434 -24.92 -12.52 29.60
CA THR A 434 -25.23 -11.10 29.79
C THR A 434 -26.72 -10.84 29.74
N VAL A 435 -27.42 -11.43 28.76
CA VAL A 435 -28.88 -11.27 28.63
C VAL A 435 -29.62 -11.97 29.78
N SER A 436 -29.14 -13.12 30.27
CA SER A 436 -29.70 -13.77 31.47
C SER A 436 -29.59 -12.88 32.70
N LEU A 437 -28.45 -12.22 32.88
CA LEU A 437 -28.24 -11.28 33.98
C LEU A 437 -29.15 -10.05 33.87
N LEU A 438 -29.25 -9.47 32.67
CA LEU A 438 -30.17 -8.35 32.41
C LEU A 438 -31.65 -8.75 32.56
N SER A 439 -32.04 -9.95 32.16
CA SER A 439 -33.41 -10.44 32.29
C SER A 439 -33.84 -10.57 33.76
N LYS A 440 -32.94 -11.09 34.63
CA LYS A 440 -33.17 -11.15 36.10
C LYS A 440 -33.32 -9.75 36.73
N LEU A 441 -32.53 -8.78 36.28
CA LEU A 441 -32.64 -7.39 36.73
C LEU A 441 -33.94 -6.75 36.23
N SER A 442 -34.32 -7.06 35.00
CA SER A 442 -35.58 -6.61 34.40
C SER A 442 -36.80 -7.18 35.10
N GLU A 443 -36.75 -8.45 35.51
CA GLU A 443 -37.84 -9.13 36.24
C GLU A 443 -38.11 -8.43 37.58
N LYS A 444 -37.10 -8.14 38.39
CA LYS A 444 -37.19 -7.36 39.63
C LYS A 444 -37.81 -5.97 39.44
N ARG A 445 -37.50 -5.29 38.31
CA ARG A 445 -38.09 -3.98 37.99
C ARG A 445 -39.51 -4.06 37.48
N LEU A 446 -39.88 -5.13 36.82
CA LEU A 446 -41.23 -5.40 36.33
C LEU A 446 -42.18 -5.61 37.54
N ASP A 447 -41.74 -6.41 38.53
CA ASP A 447 -42.51 -6.68 39.75
C ASP A 447 -42.75 -5.38 40.56
N CYS A 448 -41.86 -4.42 40.44
CA CYS A 448 -42.02 -3.08 41.03
C CYS A 448 -42.88 -2.11 40.18
N GLY A 449 -43.46 -2.54 39.05
CA GLY A 449 -44.26 -1.70 38.17
C GLY A 449 -43.51 -0.59 37.41
N LYS A 450 -42.16 -0.63 37.45
CA LYS A 450 -41.27 0.43 36.93
C LYS A 450 -40.77 0.18 35.51
N GLN A 451 -41.15 -0.89 34.81
CA GLN A 451 -40.61 -1.25 33.50
C GLN A 451 -41.68 -1.67 32.48
N ASN A 452 -41.43 -1.36 31.19
CA ASN A 452 -42.30 -1.76 30.10
C ASN A 452 -42.20 -3.28 29.84
N PRO A 453 -43.33 -4.03 29.77
CA PRO A 453 -43.32 -5.46 29.49
C PRO A 453 -42.63 -5.83 28.19
N SER A 454 -42.69 -4.98 27.15
CA SER A 454 -42.08 -5.21 25.85
C SER A 454 -40.56 -5.40 25.92
N LEU A 455 -39.85 -4.70 26.81
CA LEU A 455 -38.40 -4.84 26.99
C LEU A 455 -38.07 -6.16 27.70
N HIS A 456 -38.82 -6.57 28.68
CA HIS A 456 -38.65 -7.85 29.38
C HIS A 456 -38.79 -9.04 28.38
N TYR A 457 -39.85 -9.01 27.57
CA TYR A 457 -40.05 -10.03 26.54
C TYR A 457 -38.92 -10.00 25.47
N ALA A 458 -38.46 -8.80 25.08
CA ALA A 458 -37.32 -8.69 24.16
C ALA A 458 -36.05 -9.35 24.72
N LEU A 459 -35.72 -9.14 26.00
CA LEU A 459 -34.59 -9.77 26.68
C LEU A 459 -34.76 -11.31 26.71
N LYS A 460 -35.95 -11.81 27.10
CA LYS A 460 -36.22 -13.23 27.14
C LYS A 460 -36.14 -13.89 25.77
N ASN A 461 -36.62 -13.23 24.73
CA ASN A 461 -36.51 -13.67 23.34
C ASN A 461 -35.04 -13.65 22.86
N THR A 462 -34.28 -12.59 23.16
CA THR A 462 -32.85 -12.53 22.81
C THR A 462 -32.06 -13.66 23.49
N TYR A 463 -32.45 -14.08 24.70
CA TYR A 463 -31.85 -15.25 25.35
C TYR A 463 -32.17 -16.58 24.65
N SER A 464 -33.40 -16.79 24.22
CA SER A 464 -33.91 -18.07 23.73
C SER A 464 -33.72 -18.26 22.21
N VAL A 465 -33.79 -17.18 21.42
CA VAL A 465 -33.86 -17.24 19.96
C VAL A 465 -32.48 -17.32 19.33
N SER A 466 -32.14 -18.42 18.68
CA SER A 466 -30.83 -18.64 18.07
C SER A 466 -30.53 -17.68 16.91
N ALA A 467 -31.54 -17.21 16.19
CA ALA A 467 -31.37 -16.27 15.10
C ALA A 467 -30.84 -14.90 15.58
N LEU A 468 -31.29 -14.39 16.72
CA LEU A 468 -30.78 -13.15 17.31
C LEU A 468 -29.31 -13.29 17.77
N HIS A 469 -28.93 -14.48 18.24
CA HIS A 469 -27.51 -14.75 18.54
C HIS A 469 -26.63 -14.72 17.27
N ASN A 470 -27.16 -15.19 16.15
CA ASN A 470 -26.44 -15.15 14.87
C ASN A 470 -26.28 -13.73 14.36
N VAL A 471 -27.30 -12.86 14.50
CA VAL A 471 -27.19 -11.43 14.20
C VAL A 471 -26.06 -10.78 15.02
N SER A 472 -26.03 -11.01 16.33
CA SER A 472 -24.97 -10.47 17.20
C SER A 472 -23.58 -10.96 16.81
N ARG A 473 -23.44 -12.24 16.42
CA ARG A 473 -22.18 -12.81 15.93
C ARG A 473 -21.69 -12.12 14.67
N LEU A 474 -22.61 -11.94 13.69
CA LEU A 474 -22.28 -11.26 12.43
C LEU A 474 -21.82 -9.83 12.68
N ILE A 475 -22.55 -9.08 13.52
CA ILE A 475 -22.18 -7.71 13.87
C ILE A 475 -20.84 -7.67 14.58
N THR A 476 -20.57 -8.57 15.53
CA THR A 476 -19.29 -8.68 16.24
C THR A 476 -18.12 -8.84 15.26
N LEU A 477 -18.24 -9.79 14.32
CA LEU A 477 -17.20 -10.04 13.33
C LEU A 477 -17.05 -8.83 12.38
N SER A 478 -18.16 -8.31 11.89
CA SER A 478 -18.14 -7.18 10.96
C SER A 478 -17.49 -5.94 11.57
N VAL A 479 -17.82 -5.63 12.83
CA VAL A 479 -17.21 -4.47 13.53
C VAL A 479 -15.71 -4.69 13.74
N ALA A 480 -15.30 -5.86 14.24
CA ALA A 480 -13.88 -6.16 14.46
C ALA A 480 -13.06 -6.06 13.16
N VAL A 481 -13.61 -6.61 12.07
CA VAL A 481 -13.00 -6.64 10.75
C VAL A 481 -12.91 -5.24 10.14
N VAL A 482 -14.02 -4.49 10.11
CA VAL A 482 -14.08 -3.12 9.55
C VAL A 482 -13.12 -2.20 10.28
N LEU A 483 -13.07 -2.27 11.62
CA LEU A 483 -12.13 -1.45 12.40
C LEU A 483 -10.66 -1.87 12.14
N SER A 484 -10.39 -3.16 11.92
CA SER A 484 -9.04 -3.62 11.58
C SER A 484 -8.57 -3.08 10.23
N VAL A 485 -9.43 -3.10 9.20
CA VAL A 485 -9.12 -2.51 7.89
C VAL A 485 -8.97 -1.00 7.99
N PHE A 486 -9.87 -0.35 8.71
CA PHE A 486 -9.80 1.09 8.93
C PHE A 486 -8.47 1.49 9.58
N THR A 487 -8.04 0.78 10.63
CA THR A 487 -6.74 1.02 11.27
C THR A 487 -5.60 0.87 10.28
N PHE A 488 -5.65 -0.17 9.44
CA PHE A 488 -4.62 -0.41 8.43
C PHE A 488 -4.54 0.74 7.42
N VAL A 489 -5.68 1.15 6.85
CA VAL A 489 -5.75 2.23 5.85
C VAL A 489 -5.29 3.56 6.44
N VAL A 490 -5.79 3.92 7.63
CA VAL A 490 -5.41 5.20 8.28
C VAL A 490 -3.94 5.21 8.69
N SER A 491 -3.41 4.07 9.16
CA SER A 491 -1.99 3.95 9.49
C SER A 491 -1.10 4.11 8.24
N ALA A 492 -1.51 3.56 7.11
CA ALA A 492 -0.81 3.75 5.84
C ALA A 492 -0.82 5.22 5.38
N HIS A 493 -1.95 5.92 5.54
CA HIS A 493 -2.02 7.37 5.29
C HIS A 493 -1.10 8.17 6.20
N GLY A 494 -1.05 7.83 7.49
CA GLY A 494 -0.15 8.47 8.44
C GLY A 494 1.32 8.28 8.07
N ASN A 495 1.68 7.08 7.59
CA ASN A 495 3.05 6.82 7.13
C ASN A 495 3.42 7.73 5.95
N ILE A 496 2.56 7.83 4.92
CA ILE A 496 2.78 8.75 3.80
C ILE A 496 2.90 10.20 4.27
N ALA A 497 2.01 10.63 5.15
CA ALA A 497 2.01 12.01 5.63
C ALA A 497 3.32 12.36 6.36
N VAL A 498 3.88 11.43 7.14
CA VAL A 498 5.19 11.60 7.80
C VAL A 498 6.31 11.51 6.77
N SER A 499 6.24 10.57 5.81
CA SER A 499 7.25 10.44 4.76
C SER A 499 7.42 11.73 3.95
N LYS A 500 6.31 12.40 3.64
CA LYS A 500 6.33 13.70 2.93
C LYS A 500 6.84 14.86 3.77
N ARG A 501 7.02 14.69 5.07
CA ARG A 501 7.44 15.72 6.04
C ARG A 501 8.62 15.24 6.89
N ILE A 502 9.61 14.61 6.26
CA ILE A 502 10.86 14.23 6.96
C ILE A 502 11.63 15.48 7.37
N PHE A 503 11.68 16.46 6.48
CA PHE A 503 12.29 17.77 6.72
C PHE A 503 11.20 18.83 6.89
N ASP A 504 11.52 19.89 7.63
CA ASP A 504 10.64 21.06 7.75
C ASP A 504 10.61 21.89 6.45
N ASN A 505 11.57 21.66 5.56
CA ASN A 505 11.69 22.35 4.27
C ASN A 505 10.93 21.59 3.16
N ASP A 506 10.24 22.34 2.32
CA ASP A 506 9.46 21.78 1.22
C ASP A 506 10.31 21.41 -0.01
N TYR A 507 11.55 21.91 -0.09
CA TYR A 507 12.42 21.76 -1.26
C TYR A 507 13.83 21.35 -0.88
N ILE A 508 14.46 20.58 -1.76
CA ILE A 508 15.87 20.18 -1.65
C ILE A 508 16.57 20.24 -3.01
N VAL A 509 17.89 20.32 -2.97
CA VAL A 509 18.76 20.29 -4.14
C VAL A 509 19.63 19.06 -4.08
N MET A 510 19.49 18.16 -5.04
CA MET A 510 20.22 16.90 -5.12
C MET A 510 21.33 16.96 -6.18
N GLY A 511 22.42 16.22 -5.96
CA GLY A 511 23.50 16.03 -6.93
C GLY A 511 24.40 17.25 -7.12
N GLY A 512 24.26 18.27 -6.27
CA GLY A 512 25.06 19.49 -6.36
C GLY A 512 26.47 19.33 -5.83
N THR A 513 27.39 20.13 -6.36
CA THR A 513 28.77 20.25 -5.90
C THR A 513 28.91 21.27 -4.76
N SER A 514 30.08 21.32 -4.11
CA SER A 514 30.39 22.36 -3.09
C SER A 514 30.21 23.81 -3.63
N ARG A 515 30.34 24.01 -4.95
CA ARG A 515 30.08 25.31 -5.57
C ARG A 515 28.59 25.65 -5.60
N CYS A 516 27.75 24.65 -5.85
CA CYS A 516 26.30 24.79 -5.75
C CYS A 516 25.89 25.25 -4.35
N TYR A 517 26.49 24.67 -3.29
CA TYR A 517 26.26 25.06 -1.91
C TYR A 517 26.58 26.55 -1.67
N VAL A 518 27.72 27.01 -2.19
CA VAL A 518 28.14 28.44 -2.05
C VAL A 518 27.14 29.36 -2.78
N LYS A 519 26.73 29.02 -4.00
CA LYS A 519 25.76 29.82 -4.76
C LYS A 519 24.39 29.89 -4.08
N LEU A 520 23.94 28.79 -3.50
CA LEU A 520 22.69 28.77 -2.73
C LEU A 520 22.76 29.69 -1.51
N LEU A 521 23.90 29.73 -0.80
CA LEU A 521 24.13 30.67 0.31
C LEU A 521 24.18 32.13 -0.12
N GLU A 522 24.62 32.43 -1.35
CA GLU A 522 24.66 33.76 -1.91
C GLU A 522 23.30 34.25 -2.44
N THR A 523 22.31 33.36 -2.55
CA THR A 523 20.96 33.67 -3.06
C THR A 523 20.20 34.56 -2.06
N GLU A 524 19.63 35.64 -2.53
CA GLU A 524 19.02 36.70 -1.69
C GLU A 524 17.80 36.17 -0.89
N GLU A 525 17.05 35.22 -1.44
CA GLU A 525 15.83 34.61 -0.90
C GLU A 525 16.11 33.48 0.12
N VAL A 526 17.37 33.01 0.21
CA VAL A 526 17.79 31.90 1.08
C VAL A 526 18.33 32.44 2.39
N GLU A 527 17.85 31.93 3.53
CA GLU A 527 18.35 32.27 4.87
C GLU A 527 19.54 31.39 5.27
N SER A 528 19.41 30.10 5.06
CA SER A 528 20.46 29.11 5.38
C SER A 528 20.34 27.90 4.44
N VAL A 529 21.44 27.17 4.31
CA VAL A 529 21.50 25.92 3.55
C VAL A 529 22.13 24.86 4.42
N SER A 530 21.38 23.81 4.75
CA SER A 530 21.91 22.64 5.44
C SER A 530 22.34 21.58 4.43
N ARG A 531 23.40 20.84 4.78
CA ARG A 531 23.92 19.77 3.95
C ARG A 531 23.35 18.44 4.43
N ALA A 532 22.93 17.60 3.52
CA ALA A 532 22.41 16.28 3.81
C ALA A 532 23.04 15.22 2.92
N TYR A 533 23.13 14.01 3.45
CA TYR A 533 23.35 12.79 2.68
C TYR A 533 22.06 11.97 2.72
N ILE A 534 21.50 11.70 1.56
CA ILE A 534 20.28 10.90 1.43
C ILE A 534 20.60 9.75 0.48
N SER A 535 20.41 8.54 0.96
CA SER A 535 20.62 7.32 0.17
C SER A 535 19.63 6.24 0.59
N PHE A 536 19.50 5.25 -0.25
CA PHE A 536 18.73 4.05 0.01
C PHE A 536 19.69 2.88 0.04
N ALA A 537 19.57 2.02 1.02
CA ALA A 537 20.46 0.89 1.18
C ALA A 537 19.72 -0.35 1.65
N ASP A 538 20.24 -1.52 1.27
CA ASP A 538 19.74 -2.80 1.69
C ASP A 538 20.54 -3.35 2.87
N HIS A 539 19.84 -3.89 3.85
CA HIS A 539 20.46 -4.71 4.89
C HIS A 539 20.80 -6.09 4.34
N GLU A 540 21.74 -6.79 4.99
CA GLU A 540 22.09 -8.17 4.66
C GLU A 540 20.86 -9.13 4.61
N ASN A 541 19.76 -8.74 5.24
CA ASN A 541 18.49 -9.49 5.27
C ASN A 541 17.49 -9.05 4.18
N GLY A 542 17.91 -8.26 3.19
CA GLY A 542 17.04 -7.74 2.14
C GLY A 542 16.01 -6.71 2.60
N LEU A 543 16.23 -6.10 3.77
CA LEU A 543 15.42 -4.99 4.25
C LEU A 543 15.94 -3.67 3.70
N TYR A 544 15.09 -2.97 3.01
CA TYR A 544 15.41 -1.66 2.46
C TYR A 544 15.23 -0.55 3.51
N THR A 545 16.21 0.34 3.63
CA THR A 545 16.19 1.43 4.59
C THR A 545 16.56 2.77 3.96
N ASN A 546 15.97 3.84 4.47
CA ASN A 546 16.39 5.20 4.15
C ASN A 546 17.57 5.56 5.04
N MET A 547 18.71 5.87 4.45
CA MET A 547 19.89 6.38 5.15
C MET A 547 19.94 7.89 5.01
N ILE A 548 19.91 8.60 6.12
CA ILE A 548 19.94 10.07 6.14
C ILE A 548 21.02 10.53 7.11
N SER A 549 21.85 11.46 6.66
CA SER A 549 22.75 12.23 7.50
C SER A 549 22.53 13.70 7.22
N VAL A 550 22.60 14.55 8.23
CA VAL A 550 22.48 16.01 8.10
C VAL A 550 23.55 16.68 8.96
N ASP A 551 24.05 17.81 8.51
CA ASP A 551 24.98 18.63 9.31
C ASP A 551 24.26 19.39 10.43
N ASP A 552 22.99 19.72 10.24
CA ASP A 552 22.14 20.34 11.25
C ASP A 552 20.85 19.53 11.47
N ILE A 553 20.69 18.97 12.67
CA ILE A 553 19.51 18.18 13.05
C ILE A 553 18.22 19.01 13.14
N SER A 554 18.33 20.34 13.22
CA SER A 554 17.16 21.24 13.26
C SER A 554 16.33 21.21 11.99
N VAL A 555 16.88 20.66 10.90
CA VAL A 555 16.19 20.47 9.61
C VAL A 555 15.14 19.37 9.66
N PHE A 556 15.27 18.40 10.58
CA PHE A 556 14.27 17.36 10.73
C PHE A 556 12.97 17.92 11.29
N SER A 557 11.87 17.50 10.72
CA SER A 557 10.55 17.87 11.21
C SER A 557 10.27 17.34 12.63
N GLU A 558 9.35 17.98 13.33
CA GLU A 558 8.91 17.57 14.67
C GLU A 558 8.38 16.10 14.71
N TYR A 559 7.96 15.56 13.56
CA TYR A 559 7.47 14.18 13.44
C TYR A 559 8.57 13.12 13.51
N ILE A 560 9.82 13.49 13.23
CA ILE A 560 10.98 12.59 13.34
C ILE A 560 11.60 12.63 14.75
N ASN A 561 11.47 13.75 15.46
CA ASN A 561 11.86 13.97 16.86
C ASN A 561 13.30 13.54 17.17
N VAL A 562 14.26 13.98 16.36
CA VAL A 562 15.70 13.77 16.61
C VAL A 562 16.20 14.84 17.57
N THR A 563 16.67 14.43 18.75
CA THR A 563 17.11 15.36 19.80
C THR A 563 18.63 15.53 19.86
N LYS A 564 19.39 14.60 19.29
CA LYS A 564 20.86 14.60 19.29
C LYS A 564 21.39 13.95 18.02
N ALA A 565 22.42 14.54 17.42
CA ALA A 565 23.10 13.93 16.28
C ALA A 565 23.85 12.65 16.72
N PRO A 566 23.87 11.62 15.87
CA PRO A 566 24.73 10.45 16.11
C PRO A 566 26.21 10.82 15.97
N THR A 567 27.10 10.05 16.54
CA THR A 567 28.55 10.34 16.53
C THR A 567 29.36 9.12 16.10
N GLY A 568 30.33 9.33 15.24
CA GLY A 568 31.18 8.24 14.76
C GLY A 568 30.39 7.14 14.05
N ASN A 569 30.57 5.89 14.45
CA ASN A 569 29.79 4.75 13.91
C ASN A 569 28.42 4.60 14.58
N GLY A 570 27.99 5.59 15.38
CA GLY A 570 26.67 5.58 15.99
C GLY A 570 25.57 5.82 14.96
N ALA A 571 24.42 5.18 15.17
CA ALA A 571 23.24 5.39 14.35
C ALA A 571 21.98 5.52 15.21
N ILE A 572 21.10 6.39 14.80
CA ILE A 572 19.75 6.50 15.31
C ILE A 572 18.84 5.74 14.35
N ILE A 573 18.11 4.77 14.83
CA ILE A 573 17.19 3.99 14.01
C ILE A 573 15.75 4.27 14.40
N SER A 574 14.86 4.10 13.45
CA SER A 574 13.44 4.15 13.76
C SER A 574 12.97 2.93 14.54
N LYS A 575 11.90 3.09 15.30
CA LYS A 575 11.25 1.99 16.03
C LYS A 575 10.77 0.87 15.09
N GLY A 576 10.28 1.23 13.90
CA GLY A 576 9.91 0.26 12.87
C GLY A 576 11.09 -0.63 12.51
N GLN A 577 12.23 -0.04 12.22
CA GLN A 577 13.46 -0.76 11.88
C GLN A 577 14.03 -1.58 13.07
N ALA A 578 14.05 -0.99 14.27
CA ALA A 578 14.50 -1.69 15.47
C ALA A 578 13.74 -3.01 15.70
N ILE A 579 12.42 -2.98 15.48
CA ILE A 579 11.57 -4.18 15.66
C ILE A 579 11.76 -5.18 14.51
N MET A 580 11.87 -4.71 13.26
CA MET A 580 12.07 -5.60 12.10
C MET A 580 13.37 -6.38 12.22
N LEU A 581 14.43 -5.73 12.61
CA LEU A 581 15.76 -6.33 12.75
C LEU A 581 16.04 -6.90 14.15
N SER A 582 15.08 -6.73 15.08
CA SER A 582 15.24 -7.13 16.50
C SER A 582 16.45 -6.47 17.16
N LEU A 583 16.65 -5.17 16.88
CA LEU A 583 17.75 -4.37 17.43
C LEU A 583 17.31 -3.63 18.68
N GLU A 584 18.24 -3.55 19.65
CA GLU A 584 18.13 -2.74 20.86
C GLU A 584 19.30 -1.74 20.92
N ILE A 585 19.18 -0.73 21.76
CA ILE A 585 20.26 0.25 21.98
C ILE A 585 21.53 -0.50 22.40
N GLY A 586 22.64 -0.21 21.71
CA GLY A 586 23.93 -0.87 21.90
C GLY A 586 24.17 -2.09 21.00
N ASN A 587 23.18 -2.58 20.26
CA ASN A 587 23.40 -3.62 19.26
C ASN A 587 24.14 -3.06 18.04
N THR A 588 24.87 -3.93 17.35
CA THR A 588 25.51 -3.63 16.07
C THR A 588 24.71 -4.20 14.91
N PHE A 589 24.71 -3.51 13.78
CA PHE A 589 24.12 -3.96 12.53
C PHE A 589 24.93 -3.44 11.35
N LYS A 590 24.78 -4.10 10.20
CA LYS A 590 25.51 -3.74 8.98
C LYS A 590 24.54 -3.28 7.88
N ILE A 591 24.94 -2.21 7.22
CA ILE A 591 24.32 -1.74 5.98
C ILE A 591 25.44 -1.60 4.95
N ASN A 592 25.32 -2.30 3.84
CA ASN A 592 26.41 -2.45 2.88
C ASN A 592 27.68 -2.99 3.57
N GLU A 593 28.81 -2.30 3.45
CA GLU A 593 30.07 -2.66 4.11
C GLU A 593 30.28 -1.96 5.48
N ASN A 594 29.39 -1.05 5.88
CA ASN A 594 29.52 -0.25 7.09
C ASN A 594 28.83 -0.89 8.28
N GLU A 595 29.52 -0.91 9.42
CA GLU A 595 28.99 -1.40 10.69
C GLU A 595 28.59 -0.24 11.59
N PHE A 596 27.32 -0.26 12.03
CA PHE A 596 26.71 0.77 12.87
C PHE A 596 26.37 0.24 14.25
N VAL A 597 26.42 1.11 15.25
CA VAL A 597 25.98 0.85 16.63
C VAL A 597 24.71 1.64 16.90
N VAL A 598 23.66 1.02 17.37
CA VAL A 598 22.41 1.71 17.72
C VAL A 598 22.62 2.59 18.96
N GLU A 599 22.71 3.91 18.80
CA GLU A 599 22.81 4.88 19.88
C GLU A 599 21.44 5.25 20.46
N ASN A 600 20.43 5.38 19.59
CA ASN A 600 19.08 5.75 20.00
C ASN A 600 18.03 5.15 19.06
N ILE A 601 16.79 5.04 19.55
CA ILE A 601 15.64 4.58 18.79
C ILE A 601 14.58 5.66 18.88
N ILE A 602 14.20 6.22 17.72
CA ILE A 602 13.17 7.25 17.62
C ILE A 602 11.80 6.63 17.34
N ASP A 603 10.76 7.24 17.90
CA ASP A 603 9.36 6.86 17.67
C ASP A 603 8.87 7.32 16.29
N SER A 604 9.43 6.75 15.23
CA SER A 604 9.01 6.96 13.85
C SER A 604 8.50 5.68 13.24
N GLY A 605 7.42 5.78 12.47
CA GLY A 605 6.87 4.66 11.70
C GLY A 605 7.61 4.41 10.38
N LEU A 606 8.56 5.27 10.01
CA LEU A 606 9.37 5.11 8.80
C LEU A 606 10.49 4.10 9.06
N ILE A 607 10.95 3.43 8.00
CA ILE A 607 12.19 2.66 8.04
C ILE A 607 13.32 3.63 7.72
N LEU A 608 14.06 4.02 8.75
CA LEU A 608 14.99 5.14 8.70
C LEU A 608 16.21 4.88 9.58
N VAL A 609 17.39 5.16 9.06
CA VAL A 609 18.66 5.22 9.77
C VAL A 609 19.24 6.63 9.63
N ILE A 610 19.48 7.29 10.75
CA ILE A 610 20.19 8.55 10.81
C ILE A 610 21.59 8.28 11.34
N PHE A 611 22.61 8.76 10.65
CA PHE A 611 24.01 8.47 10.93
C PHE A 611 24.89 9.70 10.67
N ASP A 612 26.17 9.62 11.00
CA ASP A 612 27.14 10.66 10.71
C ASP A 612 27.98 10.27 9.49
N CYS A 613 27.70 10.90 8.33
CA CYS A 613 28.37 10.59 7.08
C CYS A 613 29.82 11.03 7.08
N GLU A 614 30.18 12.14 7.74
CA GLU A 614 31.55 12.65 7.79
C GLU A 614 32.50 11.66 8.49
N SER A 615 32.03 11.02 9.58
CA SER A 615 32.82 10.03 10.28
C SER A 615 33.11 8.76 9.49
N LEU A 616 32.26 8.45 8.50
CA LEU A 616 32.41 7.31 7.60
C LEU A 616 33.15 7.68 6.30
N GLY A 617 33.60 8.94 6.15
CA GLY A 617 34.24 9.43 4.95
C GLY A 617 33.29 9.55 3.74
N MET A 618 32.00 9.66 4.01
CA MET A 618 30.98 9.90 2.98
C MET A 618 30.71 11.40 2.89
N ASP A 619 30.48 11.89 1.68
CA ASP A 619 30.19 13.28 1.45
C ASP A 619 28.71 13.54 1.23
N TYR A 620 28.27 14.73 1.60
CA TYR A 620 26.91 15.20 1.40
C TYR A 620 26.54 15.22 -0.09
N ASN A 621 25.37 14.75 -0.44
CA ASN A 621 24.87 14.68 -1.82
C ASN A 621 23.63 15.56 -2.05
N THR A 622 23.15 16.22 -1.01
CA THR A 622 21.89 16.97 -1.01
C THR A 622 22.04 18.24 -0.20
N PHE A 623 21.43 19.32 -0.64
CA PHE A 623 21.35 20.59 0.07
C PHE A 623 19.91 20.95 0.37
N ILE A 624 19.68 21.46 1.57
CA ILE A 624 18.34 21.80 2.06
C ILE A 624 18.31 23.30 2.31
N PRO A 625 17.87 24.11 1.34
CA PRO A 625 17.77 25.55 1.50
C PRO A 625 16.53 25.92 2.31
N SER A 626 16.68 26.90 3.22
CA SER A 626 15.58 27.49 3.99
C SER A 626 15.25 28.87 3.46
N ALA A 627 13.98 29.17 3.25
CA ALA A 627 13.52 30.46 2.79
C ALA A 627 13.64 31.52 3.89
N LYS A 628 14.01 32.77 3.52
CA LYS A 628 13.93 33.90 4.45
C LYS A 628 12.47 34.17 4.84
N ALA A 629 12.28 34.61 6.07
CA ALA A 629 10.95 34.93 6.58
C ALA A 629 10.30 36.04 5.72
N GLY A 630 9.12 35.71 5.16
CA GLY A 630 8.34 36.64 4.33
C GLY A 630 8.61 36.55 2.82
N THR A 631 9.50 35.67 2.36
CA THR A 631 9.68 35.36 0.93
C THR A 631 8.51 34.53 0.43
N SER A 632 7.96 34.83 -0.75
CA SER A 632 6.94 33.98 -1.36
C SER A 632 7.58 32.70 -1.94
N ASP A 633 6.81 31.60 -2.01
CA ASP A 633 7.30 30.34 -2.58
C ASP A 633 7.78 30.55 -4.04
N THR A 634 7.09 31.38 -4.80
CA THR A 634 7.45 31.68 -6.19
C THR A 634 8.79 32.43 -6.30
N ASP A 635 9.07 33.38 -5.41
CA ASP A 635 10.33 34.11 -5.39
C ASP A 635 11.46 33.20 -4.93
N PHE A 636 11.22 32.39 -3.91
CA PHE A 636 12.19 31.41 -3.40
C PHE A 636 12.59 30.38 -4.47
N ILE A 637 11.59 29.78 -5.14
CA ILE A 637 11.84 28.84 -6.25
C ILE A 637 12.58 29.54 -7.38
N GLY A 638 12.18 30.76 -7.73
CA GLY A 638 12.83 31.57 -8.77
C GLY A 638 14.30 31.91 -8.45
N GLY A 639 14.60 32.25 -7.19
CA GLY A 639 15.96 32.52 -6.71
C GLY A 639 16.86 31.29 -6.79
N ILE A 640 16.38 30.16 -6.23
CA ILE A 640 17.11 28.87 -6.29
C ILE A 640 17.32 28.42 -7.73
N THR A 641 16.29 28.47 -8.56
CA THR A 641 16.38 28.05 -9.96
C THR A 641 17.38 28.95 -10.74
N SER A 642 17.42 30.23 -10.42
CA SER A 642 18.41 31.16 -11.00
C SER A 642 19.83 30.79 -10.58
N ALA A 643 20.02 30.47 -9.30
CA ALA A 643 21.34 30.08 -8.77
C ALA A 643 21.83 28.75 -9.37
N LEU A 644 20.90 27.83 -9.59
CA LEU A 644 21.19 26.50 -10.15
C LEU A 644 21.30 26.47 -11.68
N SER A 645 20.88 27.54 -12.38
CA SER A 645 20.90 27.59 -13.86
C SER A 645 22.31 27.42 -14.46
N GLU A 646 23.35 27.65 -13.71
CA GLU A 646 24.76 27.43 -14.11
C GLU A 646 25.39 26.21 -13.43
N GLU A 647 24.63 25.46 -12.64
CA GLU A 647 25.14 24.34 -11.85
C GLU A 647 24.44 23.05 -12.26
N VAL A 648 25.16 21.94 -12.12
CA VAL A 648 24.63 20.61 -12.35
C VAL A 648 24.04 20.10 -11.04
N ALA A 649 22.79 20.45 -10.77
CA ALA A 649 22.05 20.00 -9.59
C ALA A 649 20.56 19.95 -9.90
N THR A 650 19.86 19.00 -9.29
CA THR A 650 18.43 18.84 -9.46
C THR A 650 17.70 19.47 -8.27
N PHE A 651 16.82 20.42 -8.56
CA PHE A 651 15.93 21.02 -7.57
C PHE A 651 14.62 20.20 -7.52
N VAL A 652 14.28 19.68 -6.37
CA VAL A 652 13.13 18.76 -6.20
C VAL A 652 12.34 19.16 -4.98
N SER A 653 11.03 18.97 -5.03
CA SER A 653 10.22 19.00 -3.81
C SER A 653 10.61 17.83 -2.88
N THR A 654 10.67 18.09 -1.59
CA THR A 654 10.91 17.04 -0.58
C THR A 654 9.89 15.92 -0.68
N SER A 655 8.66 16.23 -1.11
CA SER A 655 7.61 15.23 -1.36
C SER A 655 7.94 14.30 -2.53
N ASP A 656 8.69 14.74 -3.52
CA ASP A 656 8.91 14.02 -4.78
C ASP A 656 10.09 13.02 -4.69
N ILE A 657 11.03 13.24 -3.77
CA ILE A 657 12.15 12.30 -3.56
C ILE A 657 11.70 10.92 -3.12
N LEU A 658 10.65 10.90 -2.34
CA LEU A 658 10.05 9.68 -1.81
C LEU A 658 8.88 9.21 -2.68
N ASP A 659 8.61 9.91 -3.79
CA ASP A 659 7.37 9.76 -4.55
C ASP A 659 7.26 8.40 -5.24
N SER A 660 8.33 7.77 -5.66
CA SER A 660 8.26 6.41 -6.22
C SER A 660 7.72 5.39 -5.20
N ARG A 661 8.09 5.52 -3.92
CA ARG A 661 7.54 4.68 -2.83
C ARG A 661 6.22 5.18 -2.30
N VAL A 662 6.06 6.50 -2.23
CA VAL A 662 4.81 7.16 -1.83
C VAL A 662 3.74 6.91 -2.88
N SER A 663 4.07 6.84 -4.18
CA SER A 663 3.12 6.54 -5.25
C SER A 663 2.52 5.14 -5.09
N LEU A 664 3.35 4.11 -4.90
CA LEU A 664 2.88 2.74 -4.60
C LEU A 664 2.00 2.68 -3.36
N MET A 665 2.44 3.35 -2.29
CA MET A 665 1.68 3.39 -1.05
C MET A 665 0.37 4.15 -1.24
N SER A 666 0.35 5.21 -2.03
CA SER A 666 -0.86 5.96 -2.37
C SER A 666 -1.84 5.12 -3.19
N LEU A 667 -1.37 4.36 -4.16
CA LEU A 667 -2.17 3.39 -4.91
C LEU A 667 -2.75 2.33 -3.98
N PHE A 668 -1.94 1.80 -3.08
CA PHE A 668 -2.37 0.84 -2.06
C PHE A 668 -3.47 1.40 -1.15
N ILE A 669 -3.36 2.65 -0.72
CA ILE A 669 -4.38 3.35 0.06
C ILE A 669 -5.65 3.55 -0.75
N LYS A 670 -5.56 3.96 -2.01
CA LYS A 670 -6.72 4.08 -2.90
C LYS A 670 -7.47 2.75 -2.99
N CYS A 671 -6.74 1.64 -3.11
CA CYS A 671 -7.32 0.29 -3.07
C CYS A 671 -8.02 -0.03 -1.73
N GLY A 672 -7.38 0.30 -0.61
CA GLY A 672 -7.96 0.14 0.73
C GLY A 672 -9.24 0.97 0.91
N ASN A 673 -9.26 2.19 0.40
CA ASN A 673 -10.43 3.08 0.43
C ASN A 673 -11.64 2.52 -0.36
N VAL A 674 -11.43 1.69 -1.37
CA VAL A 674 -12.50 1.00 -2.10
C VAL A 674 -12.89 -0.31 -1.43
N LEU A 675 -11.92 -1.05 -0.93
CA LEU A 675 -12.18 -2.34 -0.25
C LEU A 675 -12.99 -2.14 1.03
N LEU A 676 -12.72 -1.09 1.81
CA LEU A 676 -13.42 -0.80 3.06
C LEU A 676 -14.93 -0.62 2.89
N PRO A 677 -15.44 0.24 1.99
CA PRO A 677 -16.87 0.34 1.72
C PRO A 677 -17.49 -0.95 1.20
N SER A 678 -16.75 -1.72 0.38
CA SER A 678 -17.21 -3.00 -0.16
C SER A 678 -17.44 -4.04 0.95
N VAL A 679 -16.54 -4.10 1.94
CA VAL A 679 -16.68 -4.97 3.12
C VAL A 679 -17.82 -4.51 4.02
N ILE A 680 -17.99 -3.21 4.22
CA ILE A 680 -19.12 -2.65 4.99
C ILE A 680 -20.44 -3.00 4.30
N LEU A 681 -20.53 -2.86 2.99
CA LEU A 681 -21.72 -3.22 2.21
C LEU A 681 -22.04 -4.71 2.34
N LEU A 682 -21.02 -5.56 2.20
CA LEU A 682 -21.15 -7.02 2.36
C LEU A 682 -21.66 -7.38 3.77
N ALA A 683 -21.10 -6.78 4.81
CA ALA A 683 -21.53 -6.97 6.19
C ALA A 683 -22.97 -6.50 6.41
N PHE A 684 -23.33 -5.36 5.88
CA PHE A 684 -24.69 -4.79 5.99
C PHE A 684 -25.74 -5.69 5.33
N ILE A 685 -25.45 -6.19 4.11
CA ILE A 685 -26.34 -7.14 3.42
C ILE A 685 -26.52 -8.41 4.25
N GLY A 686 -25.44 -8.97 4.80
CA GLY A 686 -25.49 -10.15 5.67
C GLY A 686 -26.33 -9.94 6.94
N ILE A 687 -26.22 -8.77 7.57
CA ILE A 687 -27.01 -8.40 8.74
C ILE A 687 -28.50 -8.28 8.38
N LEU A 688 -28.82 -7.60 7.28
CA LEU A 688 -30.20 -7.44 6.80
C LEU A 688 -30.84 -8.79 6.48
N ASP A 689 -30.11 -9.68 5.81
CA ASP A 689 -30.61 -11.03 5.51
C ASP A 689 -30.94 -11.80 6.77
N THR A 690 -30.01 -11.84 7.72
CA THR A 690 -30.20 -12.57 8.99
C THR A 690 -31.38 -12.01 9.80
N LEU A 691 -31.56 -10.70 9.82
CA LEU A 691 -32.69 -10.05 10.47
C LEU A 691 -34.02 -10.41 9.76
N ALA A 692 -34.06 -10.27 8.44
CA ALA A 692 -35.26 -10.56 7.66
C ALA A 692 -35.73 -12.01 7.87
N GLU A 693 -34.79 -12.96 7.84
CA GLU A 693 -35.10 -14.38 8.05
C GLU A 693 -35.53 -14.66 9.50
N SER A 694 -34.87 -14.03 10.49
CA SER A 694 -35.27 -14.13 11.91
C SER A 694 -36.73 -13.73 12.12
N TYR A 695 -37.17 -12.64 11.50
CA TYR A 695 -38.56 -12.18 11.64
C TYR A 695 -39.56 -13.05 10.83
N ARG A 696 -39.13 -13.57 9.71
CA ARG A 696 -39.96 -14.41 8.87
C ARG A 696 -40.28 -15.76 9.54
N THR A 697 -39.26 -16.39 10.13
CA THR A 697 -39.42 -17.67 10.84
C THR A 697 -40.31 -17.54 12.07
N ARG A 698 -40.28 -16.37 12.74
CA ARG A 698 -41.04 -16.06 13.96
C ARG A 698 -42.41 -15.45 13.72
N LYS A 699 -42.90 -15.38 12.47
CA LYS A 699 -44.20 -14.79 12.15
C LYS A 699 -45.37 -15.44 12.94
N LYS A 700 -45.31 -16.78 13.14
CA LYS A 700 -46.31 -17.49 13.94
C LYS A 700 -46.26 -17.11 15.42
N GLU A 701 -45.09 -16.93 16.01
CA GLU A 701 -44.91 -16.48 17.39
C GLU A 701 -45.53 -15.08 17.60
N PHE A 702 -45.29 -14.16 16.67
CA PHE A 702 -45.88 -12.82 16.75
C PHE A 702 -47.40 -12.82 16.61
N SER A 703 -47.97 -13.72 15.81
CA SER A 703 -49.42 -13.88 15.72
C SER A 703 -50.02 -14.45 17.03
N LEU A 704 -49.27 -15.32 17.73
CA LEU A 704 -49.68 -15.81 19.05
C LEU A 704 -49.64 -14.69 20.10
N TYR A 705 -48.62 -13.80 20.10
CA TYR A 705 -48.60 -12.64 21.00
C TYR A 705 -49.77 -11.70 20.74
N SER A 706 -50.14 -11.49 19.47
CA SER A 706 -51.31 -10.68 19.12
C SER A 706 -52.59 -11.35 19.58
N ALA A 707 -52.74 -12.66 19.43
CA ALA A 707 -53.88 -13.42 19.91
C ALA A 707 -53.98 -13.43 21.45
N ALA A 708 -52.85 -13.36 22.15
CA ALA A 708 -52.78 -13.22 23.60
C ALA A 708 -53.08 -11.82 24.12
N GLY A 709 -53.48 -10.88 23.23
CA GLY A 709 -53.88 -9.50 23.62
C GLY A 709 -52.77 -8.48 23.59
N MET A 710 -51.59 -8.79 23.09
CA MET A 710 -50.50 -7.83 22.95
C MET A 710 -50.77 -6.84 21.80
N SER A 711 -50.76 -5.53 22.08
CA SER A 711 -50.99 -4.52 21.05
C SER A 711 -49.89 -4.51 19.99
N GLU A 712 -50.22 -4.21 18.72
CA GLU A 712 -49.25 -4.10 17.64
C GLU A 712 -48.11 -3.14 17.96
N ARG A 713 -48.38 -2.00 18.69
CA ARG A 713 -47.35 -1.07 19.13
C ARG A 713 -46.34 -1.74 20.07
N SER A 714 -46.82 -2.59 20.99
CA SER A 714 -45.98 -3.33 21.93
C SER A 714 -45.16 -4.38 21.23
N ILE A 715 -45.70 -5.09 20.20
CA ILE A 715 -44.97 -6.04 19.37
C ILE A 715 -43.88 -5.31 18.55
N ARG A 716 -44.19 -4.17 17.95
CA ARG A 716 -43.18 -3.36 17.24
C ARG A 716 -42.05 -2.88 18.17
N LYS A 717 -42.38 -2.37 19.36
CA LYS A 717 -41.39 -1.98 20.36
C LYS A 717 -40.51 -3.16 20.80
N MET A 718 -41.12 -4.33 21.03
CA MET A 718 -40.40 -5.57 21.35
C MET A 718 -39.39 -5.95 20.26
N LYS A 719 -39.83 -5.97 19.00
CA LYS A 719 -38.95 -6.25 17.84
C LYS A 719 -37.80 -5.27 17.75
N LEU A 720 -38.08 -3.97 17.88
CA LEU A 720 -37.07 -2.92 17.86
C LEU A 720 -36.06 -3.10 19.00
N SER A 721 -36.55 -3.42 20.20
CA SER A 721 -35.67 -3.68 21.36
C SER A 721 -34.80 -4.93 21.17
N GLU A 722 -35.30 -6.00 20.53
CA GLU A 722 -34.53 -7.19 20.18
C GLU A 722 -33.39 -6.87 19.22
N ILE A 723 -33.68 -6.08 18.16
CA ILE A 723 -32.65 -5.62 17.20
C ILE A 723 -31.61 -4.76 17.94
N LEU A 724 -32.08 -3.77 18.69
CA LEU A 724 -31.20 -2.83 19.38
C LEU A 724 -30.27 -3.55 20.37
N LEU A 725 -30.79 -4.49 21.15
CA LEU A 725 -29.99 -5.31 22.06
C LEU A 725 -28.93 -6.13 21.31
N SER A 726 -29.33 -6.76 20.19
CA SER A 726 -28.40 -7.56 19.38
C SER A 726 -27.32 -6.68 18.74
N VAL A 727 -27.66 -5.46 18.29
CA VAL A 727 -26.73 -4.51 17.68
C VAL A 727 -25.77 -3.95 18.75
N ILE A 728 -26.29 -3.47 19.88
CA ILE A 728 -25.47 -2.92 20.96
C ILE A 728 -24.49 -3.98 21.46
N PHE A 729 -24.98 -5.19 21.72
CA PHE A 729 -24.12 -6.27 22.17
C PHE A 729 -23.08 -6.64 21.10
N GLY A 730 -23.49 -6.82 19.85
CA GLY A 730 -22.59 -7.14 18.76
C GLY A 730 -21.52 -6.08 18.54
N PHE A 731 -21.90 -4.80 18.61
CA PHE A 731 -20.98 -3.68 18.48
C PHE A 731 -19.98 -3.62 19.65
N THR A 732 -20.45 -3.66 20.89
CA THR A 732 -19.58 -3.59 22.08
C THR A 732 -18.62 -4.77 22.15
N PHE A 733 -19.11 -5.97 21.84
CA PHE A 733 -18.26 -7.17 21.82
C PHE A 733 -17.30 -7.15 20.62
N GLY A 734 -17.72 -6.65 19.45
CA GLY A 734 -16.88 -6.43 18.29
C GLY A 734 -15.72 -5.45 18.57
N LEU A 735 -16.01 -4.38 19.30
CA LEU A 735 -14.99 -3.43 19.77
C LEU A 735 -13.97 -4.11 20.72
N LEU A 736 -14.43 -4.96 21.63
CA LEU A 736 -13.52 -5.71 22.52
C LEU A 736 -12.63 -6.68 21.70
N VAL A 737 -13.20 -7.36 20.72
CA VAL A 737 -12.42 -8.24 19.81
C VAL A 737 -11.41 -7.42 19.01
N TYR A 738 -11.78 -6.25 18.51
CA TYR A 738 -10.87 -5.34 17.82
C TYR A 738 -9.70 -4.91 18.74
N ILE A 739 -9.95 -4.57 20.00
CA ILE A 739 -8.89 -4.24 20.97
C ILE A 739 -7.91 -5.41 21.13
N LEU A 740 -8.41 -6.66 21.13
CA LEU A 740 -7.55 -7.84 21.15
C LEU A 740 -6.77 -8.05 19.84
N LEU A 741 -7.28 -7.55 18.73
CA LEU A 741 -6.62 -7.61 17.42
C LEU A 741 -5.54 -6.53 17.24
N ILE A 742 -5.58 -5.41 17.95
CA ILE A 742 -4.60 -4.31 17.83
C ILE A 742 -3.15 -4.80 17.91
N PRO A 743 -2.72 -5.59 18.94
CA PRO A 743 -1.34 -6.07 19.00
C PRO A 743 -0.95 -7.00 17.84
N VAL A 744 -1.92 -7.75 17.32
CA VAL A 744 -1.71 -8.66 16.17
C VAL A 744 -1.57 -7.84 14.88
N LEU A 745 -2.43 -6.86 14.68
CA LEU A 745 -2.34 -5.91 13.56
C LEU A 745 -1.00 -5.15 13.62
N LYS A 746 -0.62 -4.69 14.81
CA LYS A 746 0.69 -4.07 15.02
C LYS A 746 1.82 -5.00 14.58
N ALA A 747 1.81 -6.27 14.99
CA ALA A 747 2.83 -7.24 14.62
C ALA A 747 2.87 -7.53 13.11
N ILE A 748 1.68 -7.60 12.45
CA ILE A 748 1.58 -7.76 11.00
C ILE A 748 2.15 -6.51 10.30
N MET A 749 1.74 -5.31 10.72
CA MET A 749 2.19 -4.07 10.12
C MET A 749 3.69 -3.82 10.33
N PHE A 750 4.24 -4.20 11.47
CA PHE A 750 5.68 -4.16 11.69
C PHE A 750 6.46 -5.08 10.74
N SER A 751 5.93 -6.27 10.44
CA SER A 751 6.57 -7.13 9.43
C SER A 751 6.53 -6.55 8.01
N MET A 752 5.73 -5.50 7.81
CA MET A 752 5.59 -4.72 6.57
C MET A 752 6.31 -3.36 6.65
N GLY A 753 7.06 -3.09 7.72
CA GLY A 753 7.77 -1.83 7.90
C GLY A 753 6.94 -0.65 8.42
N PHE A 754 5.78 -0.90 9.03
CA PHE A 754 4.92 0.17 9.54
C PHE A 754 4.71 0.10 11.06
N ASP A 755 4.76 1.22 11.75
CA ASP A 755 4.18 1.34 13.08
C ASP A 755 2.71 1.77 13.01
N ALA A 756 1.82 0.81 13.27
CA ALA A 756 0.38 1.01 13.15
C ALA A 756 -0.17 2.10 14.09
N ILE A 757 0.36 2.19 15.31
CA ILE A 757 -0.17 3.12 16.33
C ILE A 757 0.40 4.51 16.13
N GLU A 758 1.71 4.63 15.92
CA GLU A 758 2.37 5.91 15.72
C GLU A 758 1.87 6.58 14.44
N ASN A 759 1.79 5.84 13.33
CA ASN A 759 1.26 6.36 12.08
C ASN A 759 -0.24 6.73 12.19
N LEU A 760 -1.03 5.98 12.96
CA LEU A 760 -2.42 6.35 13.25
C LEU A 760 -2.49 7.68 14.03
N LEU A 761 -1.65 7.87 15.04
CA LEU A 761 -1.58 9.10 15.82
C LEU A 761 -1.10 10.26 14.95
N ASN A 762 -0.08 10.06 14.13
CA ASN A 762 0.45 11.07 13.23
C ASN A 762 -0.58 11.49 12.16
N TYR A 763 -1.38 10.57 11.66
CA TYR A 763 -2.49 10.93 10.76
C TYR A 763 -3.44 11.95 11.39
N PHE A 764 -3.81 11.76 12.66
CA PHE A 764 -4.70 12.70 13.38
C PHE A 764 -4.01 13.99 13.85
N ARG A 765 -2.66 14.01 13.91
CA ARG A 765 -1.90 15.24 14.21
C ARG A 765 -1.73 16.11 12.97
N ILE A 766 -1.53 15.49 11.80
CA ILE A 766 -1.24 16.19 10.55
C ILE A 766 -2.52 16.70 9.87
N ASN A 767 -3.62 15.94 9.96
CA ASN A 767 -4.93 16.29 9.40
C ASN A 767 -5.90 16.76 10.48
#